data_43d539459a1dc7adddff222de5bbf46d
#
_entry.id   43d539459a1dc7adddff222de5bbf46d
#
_cell.length_a   1.000
_cell.length_b   1.000
_cell.length_c   1.000
_cell.angle_alpha   90.00
_cell.angle_beta   90.00
_cell.angle_gamma   90.00
#
_symmetry.space_group_name_H-M   'P 1'
#
loop_
_entity.id
_entity.type
_entity.pdbx_description
1 polymer ?
#
loop_
_entity_poly.entity_id
_entity_poly.type
_entity_poly.pdbx_seq_one_letter_code
_entity_poly.pdbx_strand_id
1 'polypeptide(L)'
;MEPSLSQGAGFGLIIGGGVFFAVVMNYVTHLQNKFSQYNSHKVDEFVSGSRRVGFGLLLAGILSSWTWSLTLLESAIKSYSMGFCGSYYYAIGGLLQVSIFSVISSKIKKNANLVTTFPEMGYFRFGVPGHLAFLWCGFVCNAIVSSCILLGGSAVLHAVTGVSQYASLFLIPFGVAVYVSFGGLRATFISDASHTFIILIFIIVFMFEVYVSNDKIGSAQKMWELLESLPPVENNYQGSYLTFRSEQGAIFAVISVITGIGLVVADQAYLQRAVAADPRITSRAYFFAALCWFVIPFAMGASLGLGARALSVYPDFPKLTDFEVGEGLPAAAAATYLMGKTGSAMIIVMIFFSVTSSYAGELIATSTLVSYDIYKRYINPTATPPQVVKVAKYSVFGWAIFSSCLASIFYGAAKISMGWLFNFLGCATASGVFPIALAFTWKDLNQAGAVGGSVGGMVLAFIVWLITCKTYTGSITVDNLSNQWVSFAGNVTALVMGGVISIVLSLIWPANFDFDNTRNKTSLAEQNTELIKQESSGTTKLDETKDQNVEIETEIANSDLDMDLNAEIDHKHLDQQFKKYTILVIVLAIIFVFIIPVPLGGSPYVFSPNFLLGCVIIIIIWLFFSLFYVVILPLFEARKTLWQITKQILRIDSKSE
;
A
#
# COMPACT_ATOMS: atom_id res chain seq x y z
N MET A 1 -22.76 -12.69 12.30
CA MET A 1 -22.00 -13.01 13.54
C MET A 1 -22.55 -12.17 14.70
N GLU A 2 -22.79 -12.75 15.89
CA GLU A 2 -23.20 -11.95 17.06
C GLU A 2 -22.00 -11.18 17.64
N PRO A 3 -22.18 -9.90 18.02
CA PRO A 3 -21.12 -9.10 18.61
C PRO A 3 -20.66 -9.67 19.95
N SER A 4 -19.36 -9.91 20.08
CA SER A 4 -18.73 -10.45 21.30
C SER A 4 -18.29 -9.37 22.29
N LEU A 5 -18.11 -8.14 21.80
CA LEU A 5 -17.77 -6.95 22.58
C LEU A 5 -18.90 -5.94 22.53
N SER A 6 -18.94 -5.01 23.49
CA SER A 6 -19.95 -3.95 23.52
C SER A 6 -19.68 -2.86 22.48
N GLN A 7 -20.72 -2.17 22.04
CA GLN A 7 -20.60 -0.97 21.20
C GLN A 7 -19.69 0.10 21.83
N GLY A 8 -19.74 0.21 23.17
CA GLY A 8 -18.85 1.12 23.90
C GLY A 8 -17.37 0.80 23.73
N ALA A 9 -17.00 -0.48 23.61
CA ALA A 9 -15.61 -0.87 23.30
C ALA A 9 -15.22 -0.48 21.87
N GLY A 10 -16.14 -0.63 20.91
CA GLY A 10 -15.89 -0.22 19.52
C GLY A 10 -15.72 1.30 19.38
N PHE A 11 -16.62 2.09 19.94
CA PHE A 11 -16.48 3.56 19.95
C PHE A 11 -15.25 3.99 20.76
N GLY A 12 -14.93 3.33 21.87
CA GLY A 12 -13.72 3.55 22.64
C GLY A 12 -12.45 3.33 21.83
N LEU A 13 -12.40 2.29 21.00
CA LEU A 13 -11.27 2.04 20.10
C LEU A 13 -11.17 3.11 19.01
N ILE A 14 -12.26 3.42 18.33
CA ILE A 14 -12.23 4.39 17.20
C ILE A 14 -11.89 5.79 17.71
N ILE A 15 -12.66 6.29 18.67
CA ILE A 15 -12.53 7.67 19.14
C ILE A 15 -11.33 7.78 20.09
N GLY A 16 -11.26 6.90 21.10
CA GLY A 16 -10.18 6.90 22.09
C GLY A 16 -8.82 6.59 21.44
N GLY A 17 -8.76 5.58 20.59
CA GLY A 17 -7.55 5.25 19.82
C GLY A 17 -7.17 6.37 18.85
N GLY A 18 -8.13 6.95 18.11
CA GLY A 18 -7.89 8.08 17.23
C GLY A 18 -7.35 9.31 17.97
N VAL A 19 -7.94 9.68 19.11
CA VAL A 19 -7.46 10.79 19.97
C VAL A 19 -6.10 10.47 20.56
N PHE A 20 -5.89 9.26 21.06
CA PHE A 20 -4.60 8.82 21.59
C PHE A 20 -3.48 8.99 20.55
N PHE A 21 -3.68 8.48 19.33
CA PHE A 21 -2.69 8.63 18.27
C PHE A 21 -2.51 10.08 17.85
N ALA A 22 -3.58 10.88 17.77
CA ALA A 22 -3.48 12.31 17.49
C ALA A 22 -2.62 13.02 18.53
N VAL A 23 -2.82 12.78 19.82
CA VAL A 23 -2.05 13.39 20.90
C VAL A 23 -0.60 12.91 20.87
N VAL A 24 -0.37 11.59 20.79
CA VAL A 24 0.98 11.01 20.78
C VAL A 24 1.77 11.49 19.56
N MET A 25 1.17 11.47 18.38
CA MET A 25 1.87 11.88 17.15
C MET A 25 2.15 13.38 17.12
N ASN A 26 1.24 14.23 17.64
CA ASN A 26 1.50 15.65 17.80
C ASN A 26 2.63 15.90 18.80
N TYR A 27 2.67 15.17 19.90
CA TYR A 27 3.75 15.26 20.87
C TYR A 27 5.10 14.82 20.28
N VAL A 28 5.14 13.70 19.57
CA VAL A 28 6.33 13.22 18.87
C VAL A 28 6.81 14.25 17.83
N THR A 29 5.90 14.82 17.03
CA THR A 29 6.20 15.85 16.06
C THR A 29 6.76 17.11 16.75
N HIS A 30 6.18 17.52 17.88
CA HIS A 30 6.70 18.62 18.68
C HIS A 30 8.12 18.35 19.19
N LEU A 31 8.38 17.14 19.71
CA LEU A 31 9.73 16.75 20.13
C LEU A 31 10.72 16.75 18.96
N GLN A 32 10.33 16.24 17.80
CA GLN A 32 11.16 16.25 16.59
C GLN A 32 11.51 17.68 16.17
N ASN A 33 10.53 18.58 16.11
CA ASN A 33 10.74 19.99 15.77
C ASN A 33 11.63 20.71 16.77
N LYS A 34 11.62 20.29 18.06
CA LYS A 34 12.39 20.90 19.13
C LYS A 34 13.84 20.38 19.23
N PHE A 35 14.03 19.07 19.03
CA PHE A 35 15.31 18.40 19.30
C PHE A 35 16.02 17.88 18.03
N SER A 36 15.44 18.11 16.85
CA SER A 36 16.06 17.74 15.58
C SER A 36 16.06 18.95 14.62
N GLN A 37 16.85 18.87 13.56
CA GLN A 37 16.91 19.89 12.51
C GLN A 37 15.66 19.94 11.62
N TYR A 38 14.62 19.18 11.96
CA TYR A 38 13.42 19.03 11.15
C TYR A 38 12.35 20.05 11.54
N ASN A 39 11.62 20.52 10.53
CA ASN A 39 10.52 21.45 10.71
C ASN A 39 9.32 21.02 9.89
N SER A 40 8.28 20.50 10.55
CA SER A 40 7.04 20.03 9.90
C SER A 40 6.25 21.13 9.16
N HIS A 41 6.67 22.39 9.29
CA HIS A 41 6.09 23.52 8.53
C HIS A 41 6.75 23.72 7.17
N LYS A 42 7.89 23.09 6.89
CA LYS A 42 8.51 23.09 5.56
C LYS A 42 7.75 22.11 4.65
N VAL A 43 7.47 22.54 3.41
CA VAL A 43 6.71 21.72 2.41
C VAL A 43 7.40 20.40 2.13
N ASP A 44 8.72 20.43 1.95
CA ASP A 44 9.52 19.25 1.63
C ASP A 44 9.52 18.21 2.77
N GLU A 45 9.53 18.67 4.03
CA GLU A 45 9.35 17.79 5.19
C GLU A 45 7.94 17.18 5.25
N PHE A 46 6.90 17.98 5.01
CA PHE A 46 5.51 17.53 5.09
C PHE A 46 5.19 16.45 4.04
N VAL A 47 5.70 16.64 2.81
CA VAL A 47 5.35 15.81 1.63
C VAL A 47 6.38 14.72 1.35
N SER A 48 7.68 14.99 1.51
CA SER A 48 8.77 14.10 1.10
C SER A 48 9.70 13.65 2.23
N GLY A 49 9.49 14.10 3.47
CA GLY A 49 10.33 13.74 4.62
C GLY A 49 11.81 14.08 4.43
N SER A 50 12.11 15.15 3.66
CA SER A 50 13.47 15.60 3.30
C SER A 50 14.34 14.55 2.61
N ARG A 51 13.77 13.49 2.05
CA ARG A 51 14.46 12.44 1.26
C ARG A 51 15.63 11.76 1.98
N ARG A 52 15.58 11.68 3.33
CA ARG A 52 16.66 11.15 4.18
C ARG A 52 16.22 10.04 5.13
N VAL A 53 15.09 9.39 4.84
CA VAL A 53 14.59 8.31 5.70
C VAL A 53 15.56 7.12 5.63
N GLY A 54 16.04 6.67 6.79
CA GLY A 54 16.98 5.57 6.94
C GLY A 54 16.36 4.20 6.69
N PHE A 55 17.21 3.16 6.55
CA PHE A 55 16.82 1.82 6.11
C PHE A 55 15.72 1.19 6.99
N GLY A 56 15.92 1.14 8.31
CA GLY A 56 14.99 0.46 9.20
C GLY A 56 13.62 1.13 9.26
N LEU A 57 13.59 2.46 9.35
CA LEU A 57 12.34 3.23 9.38
C LEU A 57 11.61 3.16 8.05
N LEU A 58 12.35 3.17 6.93
CA LEU A 58 11.78 2.98 5.60
C LEU A 58 11.19 1.58 5.44
N LEU A 59 11.91 0.53 5.88
CA LEU A 59 11.44 -0.84 5.84
C LEU A 59 10.12 -1.01 6.60
N ALA A 60 10.07 -0.51 7.85
CA ALA A 60 8.87 -0.55 8.67
C ALA A 60 7.72 0.24 8.03
N GLY A 61 7.99 1.43 7.49
CA GLY A 61 6.99 2.24 6.82
C GLY A 61 6.46 1.61 5.53
N ILE A 62 7.31 0.98 4.72
CA ILE A 62 6.86 0.21 3.56
C ILE A 62 5.94 -0.93 4.03
N LEU A 63 6.40 -1.74 4.97
CA LEU A 63 5.64 -2.90 5.45
C LEU A 63 4.26 -2.50 5.99
N SER A 64 4.22 -1.45 6.80
CA SER A 64 2.99 -0.93 7.38
C SER A 64 1.99 -0.47 6.32
N SER A 65 2.46 0.27 5.32
CA SER A 65 1.58 0.77 4.25
C SER A 65 0.99 -0.31 3.37
N TRP A 66 1.71 -1.42 3.19
CA TRP A 66 1.22 -2.58 2.44
C TRP A 66 0.41 -3.55 3.30
N THR A 67 0.45 -3.42 4.65
CA THR A 67 -0.32 -4.26 5.57
C THR A 67 -1.62 -3.55 5.96
N TRP A 68 -2.52 -3.41 5.02
CA TRP A 68 -3.86 -2.84 5.21
C TRP A 68 -4.89 -3.92 5.60
N SER A 69 -6.10 -3.51 5.93
CA SER A 69 -7.17 -4.44 6.31
C SER A 69 -7.38 -5.53 5.26
N LEU A 70 -7.37 -5.17 3.97
CA LEU A 70 -7.48 -6.12 2.86
C LEU A 70 -6.35 -7.16 2.89
N THR A 71 -5.10 -6.78 3.17
CA THR A 71 -3.98 -7.72 3.25
C THR A 71 -4.24 -8.86 4.24
N LEU A 72 -4.78 -8.52 5.39
CA LEU A 72 -5.04 -9.46 6.48
C LEU A 72 -6.31 -10.27 6.21
N LEU A 73 -7.35 -9.61 5.71
CA LEU A 73 -8.68 -10.21 5.57
C LEU A 73 -8.85 -10.97 4.26
N GLU A 74 -8.35 -10.47 3.12
CA GLU A 74 -8.46 -11.15 1.82
C GLU A 74 -7.70 -12.48 1.81
N SER A 75 -6.52 -12.50 2.42
CA SER A 75 -5.79 -13.75 2.62
C SER A 75 -6.61 -14.79 3.39
N ALA A 76 -7.34 -14.36 4.42
CA ALA A 76 -8.23 -15.23 5.18
C ALA A 76 -9.46 -15.66 4.37
N ILE A 77 -10.06 -14.75 3.55
CA ILE A 77 -11.15 -15.07 2.62
C ILE A 77 -10.71 -16.20 1.68
N LYS A 78 -9.54 -16.04 1.04
CA LYS A 78 -9.07 -17.01 0.04
C LYS A 78 -8.71 -18.36 0.66
N SER A 79 -8.14 -18.36 1.86
CA SER A 79 -7.90 -19.62 2.58
C SER A 79 -9.19 -20.30 3.03
N TYR A 80 -10.17 -19.53 3.48
CA TYR A 80 -11.49 -20.05 3.83
C TYR A 80 -12.20 -20.70 2.63
N SER A 81 -12.12 -20.06 1.45
CA SER A 81 -12.84 -20.48 0.25
C SER A 81 -12.10 -21.55 -0.58
N MET A 82 -10.77 -21.42 -0.72
CA MET A 82 -9.95 -22.25 -1.62
C MET A 82 -8.97 -23.18 -0.88
N GLY A 83 -8.87 -23.06 0.44
CA GLY A 83 -7.91 -23.79 1.24
C GLY A 83 -6.53 -23.14 1.30
N PHE A 84 -5.51 -23.91 1.66
CA PHE A 84 -4.15 -23.44 1.93
C PHE A 84 -3.51 -22.67 0.76
N CYS A 85 -3.77 -23.08 -0.47
CA CYS A 85 -3.24 -22.40 -1.66
C CYS A 85 -3.71 -20.94 -1.77
N GLY A 86 -4.90 -20.59 -1.27
CA GLY A 86 -5.46 -19.25 -1.38
C GLY A 86 -4.60 -18.19 -0.70
N SER A 87 -4.11 -18.47 0.52
CA SER A 87 -3.20 -17.54 1.24
C SER A 87 -1.85 -17.39 0.55
N TYR A 88 -1.30 -18.49 0.05
CA TYR A 88 -0.02 -18.47 -0.67
C TYR A 88 -0.12 -17.65 -1.97
N TYR A 89 -1.17 -17.87 -2.76
CA TYR A 89 -1.38 -17.17 -4.02
C TYR A 89 -1.66 -15.68 -3.83
N TYR A 90 -2.32 -15.29 -2.74
CA TYR A 90 -2.43 -13.88 -2.37
C TYR A 90 -1.07 -13.28 -2.00
N ALA A 91 -0.30 -13.98 -1.18
CA ALA A 91 1.00 -13.51 -0.72
C ALA A 91 2.02 -13.33 -1.85
N ILE A 92 1.99 -14.16 -2.90
CA ILE A 92 2.84 -13.99 -4.09
C ILE A 92 2.55 -12.65 -4.79
N GLY A 93 1.29 -12.27 -4.95
CA GLY A 93 0.92 -11.00 -5.57
C GLY A 93 1.63 -9.84 -4.90
N GLY A 94 1.56 -9.75 -3.57
CA GLY A 94 2.23 -8.71 -2.81
C GLY A 94 3.76 -8.81 -2.81
N LEU A 95 4.30 -10.02 -2.74
CA LEU A 95 5.75 -10.24 -2.83
C LEU A 95 6.30 -9.66 -4.14
N LEU A 96 5.66 -9.94 -5.27
CA LEU A 96 6.12 -9.47 -6.57
C LEU A 96 5.95 -7.96 -6.72
N GLN A 97 4.82 -7.39 -6.32
CA GLN A 97 4.59 -5.94 -6.43
C GLN A 97 5.66 -5.14 -5.69
N VAL A 98 5.94 -5.48 -4.42
CA VAL A 98 6.93 -4.76 -3.60
C VAL A 98 8.34 -4.99 -4.14
N SER A 99 8.66 -6.22 -4.58
CA SER A 99 9.98 -6.53 -5.13
C SER A 99 10.25 -5.86 -6.48
N ILE A 100 9.26 -5.76 -7.38
CA ILE A 100 9.38 -5.02 -8.64
C ILE A 100 9.65 -3.54 -8.37
N PHE A 101 9.03 -2.96 -7.35
CA PHE A 101 9.27 -1.58 -6.98
C PHE A 101 10.71 -1.34 -6.49
N SER A 102 11.37 -2.35 -5.93
CA SER A 102 12.81 -2.27 -5.61
C SER A 102 13.68 -2.01 -6.84
N VAL A 103 13.25 -2.48 -8.01
CA VAL A 103 13.92 -2.26 -9.30
C VAL A 103 13.59 -0.87 -9.85
N ILE A 104 12.31 -0.53 -9.92
CA ILE A 104 11.83 0.74 -10.47
C ILE A 104 12.36 1.92 -9.66
N SER A 105 12.41 1.82 -8.34
CA SER A 105 12.85 2.89 -7.44
C SER A 105 14.27 3.39 -7.73
N SER A 106 15.18 2.52 -8.15
CA SER A 106 16.54 2.92 -8.54
C SER A 106 16.56 3.81 -9.78
N LYS A 107 15.66 3.56 -10.74
CA LYS A 107 15.51 4.40 -11.94
C LYS A 107 14.78 5.71 -11.64
N ILE A 108 13.80 5.70 -10.74
CA ILE A 108 13.17 6.94 -10.23
C ILE A 108 14.24 7.83 -9.60
N LYS A 109 15.05 7.29 -8.68
CA LYS A 109 16.14 8.03 -8.03
C LYS A 109 17.22 8.52 -9.00
N LYS A 110 17.48 7.79 -10.09
CA LYS A 110 18.46 8.18 -11.10
C LYS A 110 17.94 9.24 -12.07
N ASN A 111 16.72 9.05 -12.56
CA ASN A 111 16.19 9.81 -13.71
C ASN A 111 15.23 10.94 -13.29
N ALA A 112 14.74 10.93 -12.05
CA ALA A 112 13.72 11.86 -11.57
C ALA A 112 13.84 12.07 -10.04
N ASN A 113 15.06 12.39 -9.56
CA ASN A 113 15.40 12.45 -8.14
C ASN A 113 14.65 13.53 -7.35
N LEU A 114 14.23 14.62 -7.99
CA LEU A 114 13.46 15.71 -7.37
C LEU A 114 11.96 15.63 -7.62
N VAL A 115 11.52 14.78 -8.53
CA VAL A 115 10.10 14.57 -8.82
C VAL A 115 9.38 14.03 -7.58
N THR A 116 8.25 14.63 -7.24
CA THR A 116 7.49 14.33 -6.03
C THR A 116 6.33 13.37 -6.32
N THR A 117 5.74 13.45 -7.52
CA THR A 117 4.58 12.64 -7.93
C THR A 117 4.83 12.00 -9.30
N PHE A 118 4.22 10.82 -9.56
CA PHE A 118 4.37 10.24 -10.89
C PHE A 118 3.61 11.01 -11.98
N PRO A 119 2.48 11.71 -11.72
CA PRO A 119 1.90 12.64 -12.70
C PRO A 119 2.86 13.77 -13.09
N GLU A 120 3.68 14.28 -12.17
CA GLU A 120 4.70 15.28 -12.50
C GLU A 120 5.68 14.76 -13.56
N MET A 121 6.09 13.49 -13.49
CA MET A 121 6.90 12.87 -14.55
C MET A 121 6.13 12.79 -15.88
N GLY A 122 4.83 12.52 -15.81
CA GLY A 122 3.93 12.59 -16.97
C GLY A 122 3.92 13.98 -17.62
N TYR A 123 3.94 15.03 -16.80
CA TYR A 123 4.02 16.41 -17.29
C TYR A 123 5.34 16.71 -18.00
N PHE A 124 6.47 16.36 -17.38
CA PHE A 124 7.79 16.56 -17.98
C PHE A 124 7.95 15.91 -19.36
N ARG A 125 7.43 14.69 -19.49
CA ARG A 125 7.62 13.91 -20.72
C ARG A 125 6.56 14.14 -21.79
N PHE A 126 5.32 14.34 -21.36
CA PHE A 126 4.17 14.26 -22.27
C PHE A 126 3.26 15.50 -22.18
N GLY A 127 3.67 16.52 -21.42
CA GLY A 127 2.86 17.72 -21.23
C GLY A 127 1.55 17.47 -20.51
N VAL A 128 0.58 18.36 -20.70
CA VAL A 128 -0.72 18.31 -20.03
C VAL A 128 -1.49 17.01 -20.27
N PRO A 129 -1.57 16.43 -21.49
CA PRO A 129 -2.31 15.18 -21.69
C PRO A 129 -1.75 14.00 -20.88
N GLY A 130 -0.42 13.85 -20.84
CA GLY A 130 0.23 12.81 -20.05
C GLY A 130 0.07 13.02 -18.54
N HIS A 131 0.16 14.26 -18.10
CA HIS A 131 -0.10 14.63 -16.71
C HIS A 131 -1.52 14.25 -16.27
N LEU A 132 -2.53 14.64 -17.04
CA LEU A 132 -3.94 14.34 -16.71
C LEU A 132 -4.24 12.85 -16.75
N ALA A 133 -3.65 12.10 -17.71
CA ALA A 133 -3.83 10.65 -17.79
C ALA A 133 -3.23 9.94 -16.56
N PHE A 134 -2.03 10.32 -16.15
CA PHE A 134 -1.42 9.73 -14.95
C PHE A 134 -2.11 10.18 -13.66
N LEU A 135 -2.54 11.45 -13.59
CA LEU A 135 -3.31 11.96 -12.46
C LEU A 135 -4.64 11.19 -12.30
N TRP A 136 -5.32 10.89 -13.42
CA TRP A 136 -6.51 10.04 -13.44
C TRP A 136 -6.22 8.65 -12.88
N CYS A 137 -5.15 7.98 -13.33
CA CYS A 137 -4.75 6.67 -12.79
C CYS A 137 -4.53 6.73 -11.28
N GLY A 138 -3.86 7.77 -10.77
CA GLY A 138 -3.62 7.96 -9.36
C GLY A 138 -4.91 8.13 -8.56
N PHE A 139 -5.81 8.99 -8.98
CA PHE A 139 -7.08 9.20 -8.29
C PHE A 139 -7.98 7.98 -8.29
N VAL A 140 -8.08 7.26 -9.42
CA VAL A 140 -8.84 6.00 -9.49
C VAL A 140 -8.26 4.96 -8.54
N CYS A 141 -6.95 4.79 -8.55
CA CYS A 141 -6.27 3.86 -7.65
C CYS A 141 -6.52 4.21 -6.18
N ASN A 142 -6.20 5.44 -5.77
CA ASN A 142 -6.38 5.89 -4.38
C ASN A 142 -7.85 5.85 -3.91
N ALA A 143 -8.82 6.10 -4.80
CA ALA A 143 -10.25 6.01 -4.45
C ALA A 143 -10.69 4.58 -4.13
N ILE A 144 -10.27 3.61 -4.96
CA ILE A 144 -10.59 2.20 -4.75
C ILE A 144 -9.85 1.67 -3.51
N VAL A 145 -8.55 1.98 -3.37
CA VAL A 145 -7.72 1.55 -2.23
C VAL A 145 -8.27 2.10 -0.92
N SER A 146 -8.55 3.41 -0.85
CA SER A 146 -9.15 4.03 0.33
C SER A 146 -10.46 3.35 0.71
N SER A 147 -11.32 3.05 -0.27
CA SER A 147 -12.59 2.36 -0.05
C SER A 147 -12.40 0.93 0.47
N CYS A 148 -11.46 0.15 -0.10
CA CYS A 148 -11.13 -1.20 0.37
C CYS A 148 -10.66 -1.20 1.83
N ILE A 149 -9.76 -0.26 2.19
CA ILE A 149 -9.25 -0.13 3.55
C ILE A 149 -10.40 0.13 4.54
N LEU A 150 -11.29 1.06 4.19
CA LEU A 150 -12.39 1.45 5.07
C LEU A 150 -13.46 0.37 5.18
N LEU A 151 -13.83 -0.29 4.08
CA LEU A 151 -14.80 -1.39 4.08
C LEU A 151 -14.35 -2.54 4.98
N GLY A 152 -13.13 -3.05 4.78
CA GLY A 152 -12.63 -4.15 5.60
C GLY A 152 -12.55 -3.80 7.09
N GLY A 153 -12.05 -2.59 7.40
CA GLY A 153 -11.96 -2.13 8.79
C GLY A 153 -13.31 -1.97 9.46
N SER A 154 -14.27 -1.35 8.78
CA SER A 154 -15.60 -1.10 9.32
C SER A 154 -16.44 -2.39 9.47
N ALA A 155 -16.28 -3.34 8.56
CA ALA A 155 -17.00 -4.62 8.61
C ALA A 155 -16.60 -5.45 9.84
N VAL A 156 -15.30 -5.63 10.08
CA VAL A 156 -14.79 -6.37 11.26
C VAL A 156 -15.22 -5.68 12.55
N LEU A 157 -15.12 -4.35 12.61
CA LEU A 157 -15.52 -3.59 13.78
C LEU A 157 -17.02 -3.74 14.06
N HIS A 158 -17.87 -3.64 13.02
CA HIS A 158 -19.31 -3.89 13.11
C HIS A 158 -19.61 -5.29 13.63
N ALA A 159 -19.04 -6.31 13.01
CA ALA A 159 -19.27 -7.71 13.34
C ALA A 159 -18.89 -8.06 14.77
N VAL A 160 -17.80 -7.49 15.29
CA VAL A 160 -17.26 -7.82 16.61
C VAL A 160 -17.88 -6.98 17.73
N THR A 161 -18.28 -5.72 17.46
CA THR A 161 -18.74 -4.78 18.51
C THR A 161 -20.17 -4.32 18.36
N GLY A 162 -20.81 -4.54 17.21
CA GLY A 162 -22.14 -4.03 16.90
C GLY A 162 -22.21 -2.52 16.59
N VAL A 163 -21.06 -1.82 16.49
CA VAL A 163 -21.03 -0.41 16.03
C VAL A 163 -21.53 -0.34 14.60
N SER A 164 -22.34 0.67 14.28
CA SER A 164 -22.81 0.86 12.91
C SER A 164 -21.65 0.96 11.92
N GLN A 165 -21.70 0.20 10.82
CA GLN A 165 -20.67 0.23 9.79
C GLN A 165 -20.53 1.62 9.18
N TYR A 166 -21.66 2.33 8.96
CA TYR A 166 -21.62 3.72 8.50
C TYR A 166 -20.91 4.66 9.48
N ALA A 167 -21.16 4.51 10.79
CA ALA A 167 -20.46 5.32 11.79
C ALA A 167 -18.94 5.07 11.73
N SER A 168 -18.53 3.83 11.58
CA SER A 168 -17.10 3.45 11.45
C SER A 168 -16.48 4.02 10.18
N LEU A 169 -17.20 3.99 9.03
CA LEU A 169 -16.76 4.52 7.75
C LEU A 169 -16.46 6.03 7.78
N PHE A 170 -17.08 6.80 8.69
CA PHE A 170 -16.79 8.23 8.85
C PHE A 170 -15.85 8.54 10.02
N LEU A 171 -15.99 7.85 11.15
CA LEU A 171 -15.21 8.16 12.35
C LEU A 171 -13.73 7.75 12.23
N ILE A 172 -13.44 6.59 11.60
CA ILE A 172 -12.07 6.14 11.41
C ILE A 172 -11.29 7.13 10.52
N PRO A 173 -11.76 7.48 9.29
CA PRO A 173 -11.09 8.45 8.44
C PRO A 173 -10.89 9.82 9.08
N PHE A 174 -11.89 10.28 9.82
CA PHE A 174 -11.78 11.56 10.51
C PHE A 174 -10.67 11.57 11.56
N GLY A 175 -10.60 10.52 12.40
CA GLY A 175 -9.53 10.36 13.38
C GLY A 175 -8.13 10.34 12.74
N VAL A 176 -8.00 9.63 11.62
CA VAL A 176 -6.73 9.58 10.86
C VAL A 176 -6.40 10.95 10.25
N ALA A 177 -7.37 11.64 9.65
CA ALA A 177 -7.19 12.96 9.04
C ALA A 177 -6.68 14.00 10.05
N VAL A 178 -7.16 13.93 11.30
CA VAL A 178 -6.71 14.83 12.36
C VAL A 178 -5.20 14.71 12.59
N TYR A 179 -4.67 13.51 12.88
CA TYR A 179 -3.24 13.41 13.18
C TYR A 179 -2.34 13.59 11.95
N VAL A 180 -2.79 13.17 10.77
CA VAL A 180 -2.05 13.34 9.51
C VAL A 180 -1.88 14.82 9.17
N SER A 181 -2.92 15.63 9.37
CA SER A 181 -2.87 17.07 9.05
C SER A 181 -1.86 17.87 9.90
N PHE A 182 -1.45 17.34 11.05
CA PHE A 182 -0.42 17.97 11.90
C PHE A 182 0.99 17.42 11.65
N GLY A 183 1.12 16.12 11.46
CA GLY A 183 2.41 15.44 11.48
C GLY A 183 3.10 15.25 10.11
N GLY A 184 2.35 15.30 9.01
CA GLY A 184 2.88 15.02 7.66
C GLY A 184 3.46 13.60 7.51
N LEU A 185 4.20 13.38 6.42
CA LEU A 185 4.73 12.06 6.04
C LEU A 185 5.70 11.46 7.07
N ARG A 186 6.52 12.28 7.73
CA ARG A 186 7.52 11.75 8.64
C ARG A 186 6.93 11.18 9.93
N ALA A 187 5.89 11.82 10.45
CA ALA A 187 5.18 11.32 11.62
C ALA A 187 4.53 9.96 11.33
N THR A 188 4.05 9.74 10.09
CA THR A 188 3.47 8.45 9.73
C THR A 188 4.48 7.31 9.80
N PHE A 189 5.75 7.50 9.41
CA PHE A 189 6.77 6.45 9.53
C PHE A 189 6.98 5.95 10.96
N ILE A 190 6.86 6.81 11.96
CA ILE A 190 7.03 6.42 13.37
C ILE A 190 5.80 5.66 13.86
N SER A 191 4.59 6.15 13.53
CA SER A 191 3.36 5.41 13.86
C SER A 191 3.33 4.06 13.14
N ASP A 192 3.75 4.01 11.89
CA ASP A 192 3.81 2.82 11.06
C ASP A 192 4.68 1.72 11.71
N ALA A 193 5.86 2.08 12.21
CA ALA A 193 6.74 1.14 12.89
C ALA A 193 6.10 0.53 14.15
N SER A 194 5.38 1.34 14.95
CA SER A 194 4.68 0.86 16.14
C SER A 194 3.47 -0.01 15.80
N HIS A 195 2.70 0.35 14.77
CA HIS A 195 1.57 -0.45 14.31
C HIS A 195 2.02 -1.81 13.79
N THR A 196 3.04 -1.84 12.94
CA THR A 196 3.59 -3.08 12.38
C THR A 196 4.10 -4.02 13.48
N PHE A 197 4.74 -3.48 14.51
CA PHE A 197 5.17 -4.28 15.67
C PHE A 197 4.01 -5.03 16.31
N ILE A 198 2.93 -4.34 16.63
CA ILE A 198 1.77 -4.93 17.30
C ILE A 198 1.06 -5.93 16.38
N ILE A 199 0.92 -5.61 15.09
CA ILE A 199 0.33 -6.50 14.08
C ILE A 199 1.11 -7.83 14.01
N LEU A 200 2.45 -7.77 13.91
CA LEU A 200 3.28 -8.98 13.86
C LEU A 200 3.16 -9.83 15.13
N ILE A 201 3.14 -9.20 16.30
CA ILE A 201 2.94 -9.92 17.58
C ILE A 201 1.59 -10.65 17.57
N PHE A 202 0.51 -9.98 17.17
CA PHE A 202 -0.81 -10.59 17.16
C PHE A 202 -0.91 -11.74 16.15
N ILE A 203 -0.29 -11.61 14.97
CA ILE A 203 -0.22 -12.71 13.99
C ILE A 203 0.53 -13.92 14.58
N ILE A 204 1.66 -13.68 15.28
CA ILE A 204 2.40 -14.74 15.95
C ILE A 204 1.51 -15.42 17.00
N VAL A 205 0.80 -14.64 17.83
CA VAL A 205 -0.11 -15.20 18.83
C VAL A 205 -1.20 -16.05 18.17
N PHE A 206 -1.83 -15.57 17.10
CA PHE A 206 -2.84 -16.35 16.37
C PHE A 206 -2.27 -17.63 15.74
N MET A 207 -1.03 -17.61 15.23
CA MET A 207 -0.37 -18.82 14.75
C MET A 207 -0.17 -19.85 15.86
N PHE A 208 0.31 -19.42 17.03
CA PHE A 208 0.49 -20.32 18.18
C PHE A 208 -0.85 -20.80 18.74
N GLU A 209 -1.86 -19.93 18.81
CA GLU A 209 -3.18 -20.31 19.27
C GLU A 209 -3.79 -21.40 18.38
N VAL A 210 -3.74 -21.23 17.05
CA VAL A 210 -4.32 -22.19 16.12
C VAL A 210 -3.55 -23.51 16.07
N TYR A 211 -2.22 -23.50 16.15
CA TYR A 211 -1.41 -24.69 15.89
C TYR A 211 -0.72 -25.31 17.11
N VAL A 212 -0.83 -24.70 18.29
CA VAL A 212 -0.11 -25.17 19.48
C VAL A 212 -1.00 -25.24 20.72
N SER A 213 -1.77 -24.17 21.05
CA SER A 213 -2.35 -24.00 22.39
C SER A 213 -3.85 -24.26 22.48
N ASN A 214 -4.62 -24.15 21.40
CA ASN A 214 -6.08 -24.20 21.45
C ASN A 214 -6.63 -25.62 21.53
N ASP A 215 -7.61 -25.86 22.40
CA ASP A 215 -8.24 -27.19 22.59
C ASP A 215 -9.05 -27.66 21.38
N LYS A 216 -9.55 -26.74 20.53
CA LYS A 216 -10.40 -27.06 19.38
C LYS A 216 -9.58 -27.47 18.14
N ILE A 217 -8.42 -26.85 17.94
CA ILE A 217 -7.47 -27.18 16.87
C ILE A 217 -6.13 -27.61 17.48
N GLY A 218 -5.30 -26.70 17.94
CA GLY A 218 -4.08 -26.89 18.74
C GLY A 218 -2.95 -27.68 18.10
N SER A 219 -3.11 -28.14 16.84
CA SER A 219 -2.07 -28.86 16.12
C SER A 219 -2.33 -28.90 14.61
N ALA A 220 -1.27 -29.09 13.81
CA ALA A 220 -1.39 -29.30 12.37
C ALA A 220 -2.13 -30.61 12.04
N GLN A 221 -1.98 -31.64 12.88
CA GLN A 221 -2.69 -32.91 12.74
C GLN A 221 -4.20 -32.70 12.88
N LYS A 222 -4.64 -32.01 13.92
CA LYS A 222 -6.06 -31.75 14.16
C LYS A 222 -6.66 -30.81 13.10
N MET A 223 -5.92 -29.79 12.68
CA MET A 223 -6.31 -28.95 11.54
C MET A 223 -6.56 -29.79 10.28
N TRP A 224 -5.66 -30.72 9.99
CA TRP A 224 -5.78 -31.64 8.85
C TRP A 224 -7.03 -32.50 8.96
N GLU A 225 -7.27 -33.15 10.12
CA GLU A 225 -8.44 -34.00 10.37
C GLU A 225 -9.77 -33.24 10.21
N LEU A 226 -9.85 -32.02 10.73
CA LEU A 226 -11.05 -31.19 10.62
C LEU A 226 -11.34 -30.80 9.16
N LEU A 227 -10.33 -30.41 8.41
CA LEU A 227 -10.48 -30.02 6.99
C LEU A 227 -10.87 -31.22 6.10
N GLU A 228 -10.34 -32.41 6.34
CA GLU A 228 -10.70 -33.63 5.61
C GLU A 228 -12.13 -34.11 5.93
N SER A 229 -12.69 -33.73 7.09
CA SER A 229 -14.07 -34.06 7.44
C SER A 229 -15.12 -33.15 6.80
N LEU A 230 -14.70 -32.05 6.15
CA LEU A 230 -15.58 -31.10 5.49
C LEU A 230 -16.05 -31.59 4.12
N PRO A 231 -17.20 -31.10 3.64
CA PRO A 231 -17.61 -31.32 2.25
C PRO A 231 -16.52 -30.85 1.29
N PRO A 232 -16.33 -31.58 0.15
CA PRO A 232 -15.32 -31.25 -0.84
C PRO A 232 -15.55 -29.85 -1.41
N VAL A 233 -14.45 -29.11 -1.64
CA VAL A 233 -14.47 -27.81 -2.30
C VAL A 233 -14.35 -28.02 -3.82
N GLU A 234 -15.23 -27.35 -4.57
CA GLU A 234 -15.20 -27.41 -6.04
C GLU A 234 -13.87 -26.89 -6.60
N ASN A 235 -13.45 -27.49 -7.72
CA ASN A 235 -12.25 -27.10 -8.48
C ASN A 235 -10.90 -27.32 -7.78
N ASN A 236 -10.88 -27.94 -6.60
CA ASN A 236 -9.66 -28.42 -5.98
C ASN A 236 -9.47 -29.92 -6.24
N TYR A 237 -8.22 -30.35 -6.37
CA TYR A 237 -7.88 -31.77 -6.51
C TYR A 237 -8.46 -32.58 -5.34
N GLN A 238 -9.25 -33.62 -5.65
CA GLN A 238 -10.00 -34.43 -4.69
C GLN A 238 -10.94 -33.65 -3.76
N GLY A 239 -11.26 -32.39 -4.08
CA GLY A 239 -12.05 -31.53 -3.22
C GLY A 239 -11.36 -31.09 -1.94
N SER A 240 -10.04 -31.31 -1.80
CA SER A 240 -9.31 -31.02 -0.57
C SER A 240 -8.97 -29.54 -0.42
N TYR A 241 -9.06 -29.04 0.82
CA TYR A 241 -8.57 -27.70 1.21
C TYR A 241 -7.04 -27.64 1.37
N LEU A 242 -6.38 -28.82 1.35
CA LEU A 242 -4.95 -28.98 1.60
C LEU A 242 -4.20 -29.40 0.33
N THR A 243 -4.33 -28.62 -0.72
CA THR A 243 -3.66 -28.83 -2.01
C THR A 243 -3.29 -27.49 -2.67
N PHE A 244 -2.26 -27.50 -3.51
CA PHE A 244 -1.98 -26.39 -4.43
C PHE A 244 -2.70 -26.54 -5.78
N ARG A 245 -3.20 -27.75 -6.09
CA ARG A 245 -3.90 -28.03 -7.33
C ARG A 245 -5.36 -27.58 -7.25
N SER A 246 -5.56 -26.28 -7.50
CA SER A 246 -6.84 -25.59 -7.49
C SER A 246 -6.94 -24.72 -8.74
N GLU A 247 -7.99 -24.91 -9.56
CA GLU A 247 -8.25 -24.10 -10.74
C GLU A 247 -8.52 -22.65 -10.33
N GLN A 248 -9.42 -22.43 -9.37
CA GLN A 248 -9.76 -21.11 -8.87
C GLN A 248 -8.56 -20.44 -8.20
N GLY A 249 -7.74 -21.22 -7.49
CA GLY A 249 -6.49 -20.73 -6.89
C GLY A 249 -5.47 -20.26 -7.94
N ALA A 250 -5.30 -21.01 -9.03
CA ALA A 250 -4.39 -20.63 -10.11
C ALA A 250 -4.83 -19.34 -10.83
N ILE A 251 -6.13 -19.21 -11.11
CA ILE A 251 -6.70 -17.98 -11.70
C ILE A 251 -6.49 -16.81 -10.75
N PHE A 252 -6.78 -17.01 -9.46
CA PHE A 252 -6.59 -15.98 -8.44
C PHE A 252 -5.12 -15.57 -8.28
N ALA A 253 -4.17 -16.49 -8.43
CA ALA A 253 -2.74 -16.15 -8.41
C ALA A 253 -2.39 -15.10 -9.47
N VAL A 254 -2.91 -15.27 -10.70
CA VAL A 254 -2.69 -14.31 -11.79
C VAL A 254 -3.37 -12.96 -11.49
N ILE A 255 -4.64 -13.00 -11.03
CA ILE A 255 -5.37 -11.78 -10.61
C ILE A 255 -4.58 -11.03 -9.53
N SER A 256 -4.13 -11.74 -8.50
CA SER A 256 -3.39 -11.15 -7.37
C SER A 256 -2.08 -10.48 -7.81
N VAL A 257 -1.33 -11.11 -8.71
CA VAL A 257 -0.09 -10.55 -9.27
C VAL A 257 -0.40 -9.29 -10.09
N ILE A 258 -1.39 -9.33 -10.98
CA ILE A 258 -1.74 -8.20 -11.85
C ILE A 258 -2.27 -7.03 -11.03
N THR A 259 -3.20 -7.31 -10.12
CA THR A 259 -3.75 -6.31 -9.19
C THR A 259 -2.65 -5.67 -8.35
N GLY A 260 -1.74 -6.50 -7.81
CA GLY A 260 -0.62 -6.03 -7.01
C GLY A 260 0.32 -5.10 -7.79
N ILE A 261 0.72 -5.49 -9.00
CA ILE A 261 1.61 -4.65 -9.84
C ILE A 261 0.87 -3.38 -10.27
N GLY A 262 -0.42 -3.46 -10.62
CA GLY A 262 -1.26 -2.31 -10.96
C GLY A 262 -1.29 -1.29 -9.83
N LEU A 263 -1.53 -1.79 -8.62
CA LEU A 263 -1.56 -1.02 -7.40
C LEU A 263 -0.25 -0.28 -7.15
N VAL A 264 0.88 -1.01 -7.07
CA VAL A 264 2.15 -0.42 -6.64
C VAL A 264 2.68 0.66 -7.58
N VAL A 265 2.33 0.61 -8.87
CA VAL A 265 2.79 1.58 -9.87
C VAL A 265 1.86 2.78 -9.98
N ALA A 266 0.55 2.59 -9.82
CA ALA A 266 -0.44 3.65 -9.98
C ALA A 266 -0.79 4.37 -8.66
N ASP A 267 -0.33 3.89 -7.51
CA ASP A 267 -0.60 4.48 -6.23
C ASP A 267 0.51 5.44 -5.79
N GLN A 268 0.13 6.70 -5.58
CA GLN A 268 1.07 7.74 -5.14
C GLN A 268 1.61 7.50 -3.73
N ALA A 269 0.89 6.81 -2.84
CA ALA A 269 1.35 6.52 -1.48
C ALA A 269 2.65 5.70 -1.48
N TYR A 270 2.78 4.79 -2.43
CA TYR A 270 3.97 3.94 -2.55
C TYR A 270 5.16 4.66 -3.18
N LEU A 271 4.93 5.45 -4.23
CA LEU A 271 5.97 6.29 -4.80
C LEU A 271 6.50 7.29 -3.77
N GLN A 272 5.63 7.89 -2.98
CA GLN A 272 6.01 8.92 -2.00
C GLN A 272 6.98 8.38 -0.94
N ARG A 273 6.85 7.11 -0.53
CA ARG A 273 7.83 6.46 0.35
C ARG A 273 9.19 6.27 -0.33
N ALA A 274 9.21 5.93 -1.62
CA ALA A 274 10.46 5.88 -2.38
C ALA A 274 11.08 7.28 -2.52
N VAL A 275 10.29 8.31 -2.74
CA VAL A 275 10.76 9.71 -2.79
C VAL A 275 11.40 10.11 -1.47
N ALA A 276 10.79 9.77 -0.32
CA ALA A 276 11.27 10.08 1.02
C ALA A 276 12.57 9.34 1.42
N ALA A 277 12.93 8.28 0.72
CA ALA A 277 14.06 7.43 1.04
C ALA A 277 15.42 7.98 0.57
N ASP A 278 16.48 7.67 1.31
CA ASP A 278 17.86 7.87 0.84
C ASP A 278 18.10 7.02 -0.43
N PRO A 279 18.63 7.60 -1.54
CA PRO A 279 18.86 6.88 -2.79
C PRO A 279 19.71 5.61 -2.66
N ARG A 280 20.66 5.61 -1.70
CA ARG A 280 21.61 4.51 -1.51
C ARG A 280 20.99 3.24 -0.96
N ILE A 281 19.85 3.36 -0.27
CA ILE A 281 19.23 2.25 0.46
C ILE A 281 17.84 1.87 -0.08
N THR A 282 17.23 2.68 -0.93
CA THR A 282 15.84 2.53 -1.36
C THR A 282 15.55 1.15 -1.94
N SER A 283 16.31 0.71 -2.95
CA SER A 283 16.11 -0.60 -3.58
C SER A 283 16.29 -1.77 -2.60
N ARG A 284 17.26 -1.64 -1.68
CA ARG A 284 17.50 -2.64 -0.63
C ARG A 284 16.30 -2.73 0.32
N ALA A 285 15.77 -1.59 0.75
CA ALA A 285 14.65 -1.56 1.69
C ALA A 285 13.38 -2.19 1.09
N TYR A 286 13.05 -1.87 -0.17
CA TYR A 286 11.90 -2.48 -0.85
C TYR A 286 12.06 -3.99 -1.06
N PHE A 287 13.27 -4.46 -1.40
CA PHE A 287 13.51 -5.89 -1.56
C PHE A 287 13.33 -6.67 -0.25
N PHE A 288 13.89 -6.18 0.85
CA PHE A 288 13.70 -6.81 2.16
C PHE A 288 12.27 -6.64 2.68
N ALA A 289 11.61 -5.52 2.37
CA ALA A 289 10.19 -5.33 2.69
C ALA A 289 9.31 -6.36 1.99
N ALA A 290 9.59 -6.69 0.72
CA ALA A 290 8.86 -7.74 0.00
C ALA A 290 8.96 -9.10 0.71
N LEU A 291 10.15 -9.49 1.14
CA LEU A 291 10.36 -10.73 1.87
C LEU A 291 9.66 -10.74 3.23
N CYS A 292 9.74 -9.65 3.99
CA CYS A 292 9.07 -9.54 5.28
C CYS A 292 7.55 -9.46 5.15
N TRP A 293 7.04 -8.85 4.08
CA TRP A 293 5.60 -8.71 3.86
C TRP A 293 4.94 -10.03 3.47
N PHE A 294 5.62 -10.86 2.68
CA PHE A 294 5.07 -12.13 2.17
C PHE A 294 4.44 -12.99 3.27
N VAL A 295 5.11 -13.08 4.42
CA VAL A 295 4.67 -13.96 5.49
C VAL A 295 3.44 -13.43 6.24
N ILE A 296 3.16 -12.15 6.20
CA ILE A 296 2.03 -11.53 6.93
C ILE A 296 0.68 -12.07 6.44
N PRO A 297 0.29 -11.88 5.15
CA PRO A 297 -0.95 -12.45 4.64
C PRO A 297 -0.90 -13.97 4.63
N PHE A 298 0.25 -14.58 4.34
CA PHE A 298 0.38 -16.03 4.33
C PHE A 298 0.06 -16.63 5.71
N ALA A 299 0.57 -16.06 6.78
CA ALA A 299 0.29 -16.49 8.15
C ALA A 299 -1.17 -16.25 8.55
N MET A 300 -1.75 -15.10 8.19
CA MET A 300 -3.15 -14.79 8.48
C MET A 300 -4.11 -15.78 7.79
N GLY A 301 -3.87 -16.06 6.53
CA GLY A 301 -4.68 -17.03 5.79
C GLY A 301 -4.48 -18.45 6.30
N ALA A 302 -3.22 -18.87 6.55
CA ALA A 302 -2.92 -20.21 7.04
C ALA A 302 -3.41 -20.44 8.49
N SER A 303 -3.51 -19.39 9.33
CA SER A 303 -4.05 -19.51 10.69
C SER A 303 -5.56 -19.24 10.73
N LEU A 304 -5.97 -17.97 10.74
CA LEU A 304 -7.36 -17.60 10.98
C LEU A 304 -8.27 -17.93 9.79
N GLY A 305 -7.79 -17.84 8.54
CA GLY A 305 -8.58 -18.16 7.36
C GLY A 305 -8.87 -19.66 7.26
N LEU A 306 -7.82 -20.48 7.26
CA LEU A 306 -7.94 -21.95 7.23
C LEU A 306 -8.56 -22.47 8.53
N GLY A 307 -8.23 -21.86 9.68
CA GLY A 307 -8.83 -22.16 10.97
C GLY A 307 -10.34 -21.91 10.99
N ALA A 308 -10.82 -20.80 10.42
CA ALA A 308 -12.25 -20.54 10.30
C ALA A 308 -12.96 -21.64 9.48
N ARG A 309 -12.31 -22.11 8.41
CA ARG A 309 -12.86 -23.20 7.61
C ARG A 309 -12.90 -24.51 8.38
N ALA A 310 -11.82 -24.87 9.06
CA ALA A 310 -11.76 -26.06 9.91
C ALA A 310 -12.81 -26.03 11.03
N LEU A 311 -12.96 -24.86 11.67
CA LEU A 311 -13.94 -24.66 12.76
C LEU A 311 -15.40 -24.72 12.30
N SER A 312 -15.67 -24.55 11.00
CA SER A 312 -17.04 -24.65 10.47
C SER A 312 -17.65 -26.06 10.58
N VAL A 313 -16.87 -27.06 10.97
CA VAL A 313 -17.35 -28.39 11.38
C VAL A 313 -18.21 -28.32 12.65
N TYR A 314 -17.90 -27.40 13.56
CA TYR A 314 -18.61 -27.27 14.82
C TYR A 314 -19.96 -26.56 14.63
N PRO A 315 -21.07 -27.11 15.18
CA PRO A 315 -22.41 -26.56 14.98
C PRO A 315 -22.61 -25.16 15.56
N ASP A 316 -21.83 -24.80 16.56
CA ASP A 316 -21.84 -23.52 17.27
C ASP A 316 -20.91 -22.47 16.64
N PHE A 317 -20.14 -22.85 15.60
CA PHE A 317 -19.38 -21.86 14.82
C PHE A 317 -20.33 -21.03 13.94
N PRO A 318 -20.13 -19.68 13.85
CA PRO A 318 -21.01 -18.80 13.08
C PRO A 318 -21.07 -19.22 11.60
N LYS A 319 -22.30 -19.39 11.08
CA LYS A 319 -22.50 -19.58 9.64
C LYS A 319 -22.40 -18.25 8.92
N LEU A 320 -21.36 -18.10 8.13
CA LEU A 320 -21.10 -16.88 7.35
C LEU A 320 -21.78 -16.96 5.99
N THR A 321 -22.47 -15.90 5.59
CA THR A 321 -22.97 -15.72 4.22
C THR A 321 -21.82 -15.37 3.27
N ASP A 322 -22.01 -15.56 1.95
CA ASP A 322 -20.98 -15.21 0.95
C ASP A 322 -20.57 -13.73 1.02
N PHE A 323 -21.53 -12.86 1.31
CA PHE A 323 -21.25 -11.43 1.53
C PHE A 323 -20.37 -11.20 2.75
N GLU A 324 -20.67 -11.84 3.89
CA GLU A 324 -19.87 -11.75 5.12
C GLU A 324 -18.46 -12.33 4.90
N VAL A 325 -18.34 -13.42 4.14
CA VAL A 325 -17.03 -13.95 3.73
C VAL A 325 -16.28 -12.91 2.90
N GLY A 326 -16.93 -12.30 1.91
CA GLY A 326 -16.36 -11.24 1.07
C GLY A 326 -15.97 -9.97 1.83
N GLU A 327 -16.59 -9.71 2.98
CA GLU A 327 -16.24 -8.62 3.90
C GLU A 327 -15.03 -8.94 4.82
N GLY A 328 -14.49 -10.17 4.77
CA GLY A 328 -13.32 -10.59 5.56
C GLY A 328 -13.63 -11.16 6.94
N LEU A 329 -14.89 -11.46 7.24
CA LEU A 329 -15.31 -11.94 8.56
C LEU A 329 -14.79 -13.34 8.96
N PRO A 330 -14.32 -14.24 8.08
CA PRO A 330 -13.73 -15.52 8.52
C PRO A 330 -12.63 -15.35 9.57
N ALA A 331 -11.72 -14.38 9.41
CA ALA A 331 -10.65 -14.14 10.37
C ALA A 331 -11.19 -13.70 11.75
N ALA A 332 -12.18 -12.80 11.75
CA ALA A 332 -12.80 -12.31 12.97
C ALA A 332 -13.62 -13.40 13.69
N ALA A 333 -14.34 -14.23 12.93
CA ALA A 333 -15.09 -15.35 13.45
C ALA A 333 -14.17 -16.38 14.12
N ALA A 334 -13.06 -16.75 13.44
CA ALA A 334 -12.09 -17.68 14.01
C ALA A 334 -11.44 -17.14 15.29
N ALA A 335 -10.94 -15.90 15.26
CA ALA A 335 -10.32 -15.28 16.42
C ALA A 335 -11.27 -15.21 17.63
N THR A 336 -12.53 -14.83 17.39
CA THR A 336 -13.56 -14.78 18.43
C THR A 336 -13.92 -16.18 18.96
N TYR A 337 -14.04 -17.16 18.09
CA TYR A 337 -14.44 -18.52 18.48
C TYR A 337 -13.33 -19.25 19.25
N LEU A 338 -12.07 -19.03 18.89
CA LEU A 338 -10.92 -19.66 19.54
C LEU A 338 -10.60 -19.03 20.90
N MET A 339 -10.63 -17.68 21.00
CA MET A 339 -10.12 -16.94 22.15
C MET A 339 -11.18 -16.07 22.85
N GLY A 340 -12.45 -16.16 22.44
CA GLY A 340 -13.54 -15.36 23.03
C GLY A 340 -13.29 -13.86 22.90
N LYS A 341 -13.57 -13.11 24.00
CA LYS A 341 -13.40 -11.65 24.03
C LYS A 341 -11.95 -11.19 23.79
N THR A 342 -10.95 -11.98 24.17
CA THR A 342 -9.54 -11.66 23.94
C THR A 342 -9.21 -11.70 22.44
N GLY A 343 -9.62 -12.74 21.74
CA GLY A 343 -9.45 -12.84 20.29
C GLY A 343 -10.17 -11.73 19.55
N SER A 344 -11.37 -11.39 19.99
CA SER A 344 -12.14 -10.27 19.49
C SER A 344 -11.44 -8.93 19.67
N ALA A 345 -10.87 -8.69 20.84
CA ALA A 345 -10.12 -7.46 21.11
C ALA A 345 -8.83 -7.39 20.26
N MET A 346 -8.11 -8.50 20.15
CA MET A 346 -6.89 -8.55 19.35
C MET A 346 -7.17 -8.30 17.87
N ILE A 347 -8.19 -8.93 17.28
CA ILE A 347 -8.49 -8.76 15.87
C ILE A 347 -8.95 -7.33 15.54
N ILE A 348 -9.80 -6.69 16.38
CA ILE A 348 -10.22 -5.31 16.11
C ILE A 348 -9.09 -4.30 16.28
N VAL A 349 -8.19 -4.50 17.27
CA VAL A 349 -7.01 -3.64 17.45
C VAL A 349 -6.04 -3.81 16.29
N MET A 350 -5.79 -5.05 15.85
CA MET A 350 -4.93 -5.33 14.70
C MET A 350 -5.46 -4.69 13.42
N ILE A 351 -6.75 -4.83 13.15
CA ILE A 351 -7.39 -4.22 11.98
C ILE A 351 -7.42 -2.70 12.09
N PHE A 352 -7.70 -2.14 13.27
CA PHE A 352 -7.66 -0.70 13.50
C PHE A 352 -6.27 -0.11 13.20
N PHE A 353 -5.18 -0.75 13.67
CA PHE A 353 -3.82 -0.30 13.36
C PHE A 353 -3.48 -0.44 11.89
N SER A 354 -3.89 -1.52 11.27
CA SER A 354 -3.72 -1.74 9.83
C SER A 354 -4.42 -0.65 9.01
N VAL A 355 -5.68 -0.33 9.34
CA VAL A 355 -6.47 0.72 8.68
C VAL A 355 -5.85 2.10 8.91
N THR A 356 -5.55 2.46 10.16
CA THR A 356 -5.05 3.80 10.49
C THR A 356 -3.70 4.10 9.85
N SER A 357 -2.83 3.10 9.78
CA SER A 357 -1.50 3.23 9.16
C SER A 357 -1.59 3.38 7.63
N SER A 358 -2.23 2.44 6.95
CA SER A 358 -2.33 2.47 5.49
C SER A 358 -3.15 3.66 4.99
N TYR A 359 -4.27 3.95 5.63
CA TYR A 359 -5.13 5.08 5.25
C TYR A 359 -4.46 6.45 5.47
N ALA A 360 -3.57 6.58 6.45
CA ALA A 360 -2.74 7.78 6.61
C ALA A 360 -1.85 8.03 5.38
N GLY A 361 -1.28 6.97 4.80
CA GLY A 361 -0.54 7.04 3.55
C GLY A 361 -1.38 7.55 2.39
N GLU A 362 -2.61 7.02 2.24
CA GLU A 362 -3.57 7.44 1.21
C GLU A 362 -3.96 8.92 1.32
N LEU A 363 -4.19 9.40 2.54
CA LEU A 363 -4.52 10.79 2.79
C LEU A 363 -3.37 11.74 2.40
N ILE A 364 -2.12 11.38 2.72
CA ILE A 364 -0.95 12.19 2.34
C ILE A 364 -0.74 12.13 0.83
N ALA A 365 -0.84 10.96 0.22
CA ALA A 365 -0.68 10.76 -1.21
C ALA A 365 -1.65 11.63 -2.02
N THR A 366 -2.93 11.53 -1.72
CA THR A 366 -3.96 12.32 -2.40
C THR A 366 -3.87 13.81 -2.09
N SER A 367 -3.50 14.19 -0.86
CA SER A 367 -3.24 15.59 -0.53
C SER A 367 -2.10 16.17 -1.34
N THR A 368 -1.08 15.37 -1.65
CA THR A 368 0.04 15.77 -2.51
C THR A 368 -0.42 15.95 -3.96
N LEU A 369 -1.18 14.99 -4.51
CA LEU A 369 -1.74 15.12 -5.86
C LEU A 369 -2.61 16.38 -5.99
N VAL A 370 -3.48 16.67 -5.00
CA VAL A 370 -4.34 17.85 -5.04
C VAL A 370 -3.54 19.14 -4.88
N SER A 371 -2.60 19.19 -3.93
CA SER A 371 -1.88 20.44 -3.62
C SER A 371 -0.80 20.79 -4.66
N TYR A 372 -0.08 19.80 -5.17
CA TYR A 372 0.98 20.02 -6.16
C TYR A 372 0.46 19.95 -7.60
N ASP A 373 -0.16 18.82 -7.97
CA ASP A 373 -0.52 18.56 -9.37
C ASP A 373 -1.77 19.31 -9.83
N ILE A 374 -2.69 19.67 -8.92
CA ILE A 374 -3.87 20.45 -9.27
C ILE A 374 -3.72 21.91 -8.84
N TYR A 375 -3.59 22.19 -7.52
CA TYR A 375 -3.64 23.56 -7.01
C TYR A 375 -2.45 24.38 -7.49
N LYS A 376 -1.21 23.96 -7.19
CA LYS A 376 -0.02 24.73 -7.55
C LYS A 376 0.22 24.76 -9.05
N ARG A 377 -0.15 23.71 -9.79
CA ARG A 377 0.08 23.65 -11.22
C ARG A 377 -0.94 24.41 -12.06
N TYR A 378 -2.25 24.29 -11.75
CA TYR A 378 -3.31 24.80 -12.61
C TYR A 378 -4.11 25.95 -11.99
N ILE A 379 -4.26 26.00 -10.64
CA ILE A 379 -5.11 26.98 -9.99
C ILE A 379 -4.31 28.22 -9.55
N ASN A 380 -3.19 28.02 -8.86
CA ASN A 380 -2.33 29.10 -8.39
C ASN A 380 -0.84 28.75 -8.57
N PRO A 381 -0.26 28.96 -9.76
CA PRO A 381 1.15 28.66 -10.03
C PRO A 381 2.14 29.44 -9.17
N THR A 382 1.74 30.61 -8.69
CA THR A 382 2.56 31.48 -7.80
C THR A 382 2.37 31.20 -6.31
N ALA A 383 1.66 30.10 -5.97
CA ALA A 383 1.39 29.75 -4.58
C ALA A 383 2.66 29.60 -3.75
N THR A 384 2.69 30.29 -2.63
CA THR A 384 3.79 30.20 -1.66
C THR A 384 3.79 28.84 -0.94
N PRO A 385 4.94 28.36 -0.43
CA PRO A 385 5.03 27.12 0.32
C PRO A 385 3.99 26.97 1.44
N PRO A 386 3.72 27.98 2.30
CA PRO A 386 2.66 27.87 3.31
C PRO A 386 1.26 27.70 2.73
N GLN A 387 0.96 28.29 1.56
CA GLN A 387 -0.33 28.13 0.90
C GLN A 387 -0.51 26.69 0.38
N VAL A 388 0.53 26.10 -0.19
CA VAL A 388 0.52 24.71 -0.65
C VAL A 388 0.27 23.75 0.52
N VAL A 389 0.96 23.93 1.66
CA VAL A 389 0.74 23.13 2.87
C VAL A 389 -0.69 23.30 3.40
N LYS A 390 -1.22 24.53 3.37
CA LYS A 390 -2.61 24.80 3.79
C LYS A 390 -3.62 24.04 2.93
N VAL A 391 -3.43 24.04 1.61
CA VAL A 391 -4.28 23.28 0.68
C VAL A 391 -4.11 21.78 0.90
N ALA A 392 -2.89 21.28 1.11
CA ALA A 392 -2.66 19.88 1.42
C ALA A 392 -3.44 19.44 2.67
N LYS A 393 -3.43 20.23 3.74
CA LYS A 393 -4.20 19.95 4.96
C LYS A 393 -5.71 19.91 4.74
N TYR A 394 -6.27 20.84 3.95
CA TYR A 394 -7.69 20.79 3.60
C TYR A 394 -8.02 19.59 2.72
N SER A 395 -7.14 19.22 1.81
CA SER A 395 -7.32 18.06 0.93
C SER A 395 -7.34 16.75 1.71
N VAL A 396 -6.61 16.63 2.82
CA VAL A 396 -6.67 15.48 3.73
C VAL A 396 -8.11 15.28 4.24
N PHE A 397 -8.77 16.32 4.74
CA PHE A 397 -10.17 16.22 5.19
C PHE A 397 -11.14 16.01 4.04
N GLY A 398 -10.92 16.70 2.91
CA GLY A 398 -11.74 16.53 1.70
C GLY A 398 -11.72 15.09 1.19
N TRP A 399 -10.54 14.46 1.15
CA TRP A 399 -10.41 13.06 0.74
C TRP A 399 -10.99 12.09 1.75
N ALA A 400 -10.87 12.37 3.05
CA ALA A 400 -11.48 11.56 4.09
C ALA A 400 -13.01 11.52 3.95
N ILE A 401 -13.65 12.65 3.68
CA ILE A 401 -15.08 12.72 3.45
C ILE A 401 -15.45 12.00 2.13
N PHE A 402 -14.73 12.27 1.04
CA PHE A 402 -14.99 11.66 -0.27
C PHE A 402 -14.93 10.14 -0.21
N SER A 403 -13.85 9.57 0.35
CA SER A 403 -13.68 8.12 0.44
C SER A 403 -14.66 7.46 1.41
N SER A 404 -15.07 8.14 2.49
CA SER A 404 -16.14 7.69 3.38
C SER A 404 -17.48 7.61 2.67
N CYS A 405 -17.83 8.63 1.87
CA CYS A 405 -19.05 8.63 1.07
C CYS A 405 -19.01 7.51 0.01
N LEU A 406 -17.87 7.35 -0.69
CA LEU A 406 -17.70 6.32 -1.71
C LEU A 406 -17.82 4.91 -1.11
N ALA A 407 -17.14 4.64 0.00
CA ALA A 407 -17.23 3.37 0.71
C ALA A 407 -18.66 3.10 1.23
N SER A 408 -19.38 4.15 1.67
CA SER A 408 -20.79 4.04 2.08
C SER A 408 -21.71 3.69 0.92
N ILE A 409 -21.45 4.20 -0.28
CA ILE A 409 -22.18 3.83 -1.50
C ILE A 409 -21.92 2.37 -1.85
N PHE A 410 -20.66 1.94 -1.82
CA PHE A 410 -20.30 0.53 -2.09
C PHE A 410 -20.98 -0.42 -1.12
N TYR A 411 -20.90 -0.16 0.18
CA TYR A 411 -21.54 -0.98 1.20
C TYR A 411 -23.07 -0.99 1.10
N GLY A 412 -23.68 0.19 1.10
CA GLY A 412 -25.12 0.33 1.29
C GLY A 412 -25.93 0.13 0.01
N ALA A 413 -25.61 0.90 -1.04
CA ALA A 413 -26.36 0.93 -2.28
C ALA A 413 -25.96 -0.18 -3.26
N ALA A 414 -24.66 -0.40 -3.43
CA ALA A 414 -24.15 -1.33 -4.44
C ALA A 414 -23.97 -2.76 -3.91
N LYS A 415 -23.95 -2.96 -2.59
CA LYS A 415 -23.66 -4.25 -1.95
C LYS A 415 -22.34 -4.86 -2.42
N ILE A 416 -21.33 -4.02 -2.60
CA ILE A 416 -19.98 -4.38 -3.03
C ILE A 416 -19.13 -4.63 -1.80
N SER A 417 -18.61 -5.85 -1.67
CA SER A 417 -17.68 -6.22 -0.60
C SER A 417 -16.24 -5.79 -0.90
N MET A 418 -15.40 -5.81 0.12
CA MET A 418 -13.96 -5.57 -0.01
C MET A 418 -13.30 -6.56 -0.99
N GLY A 419 -13.63 -7.85 -0.92
CA GLY A 419 -13.09 -8.87 -1.83
C GLY A 419 -13.53 -8.69 -3.28
N TRP A 420 -14.73 -8.16 -3.52
CA TRP A 420 -15.19 -7.76 -4.84
C TRP A 420 -14.31 -6.64 -5.41
N LEU A 421 -14.06 -5.60 -4.61
CA LEU A 421 -13.21 -4.48 -5.03
C LEU A 421 -11.78 -4.92 -5.33
N PHE A 422 -11.24 -5.89 -4.59
CA PHE A 422 -9.91 -6.44 -4.88
C PHE A 422 -9.86 -7.09 -6.28
N ASN A 423 -10.85 -7.90 -6.62
CA ASN A 423 -10.91 -8.53 -7.94
C ASN A 423 -11.05 -7.50 -9.08
N PHE A 424 -11.71 -6.36 -8.82
CA PHE A 424 -11.90 -5.26 -9.76
C PHE A 424 -10.68 -4.33 -9.88
N LEU A 425 -9.90 -4.19 -8.80
CA LEU A 425 -8.82 -3.20 -8.67
C LEU A 425 -7.82 -3.26 -9.82
N GLY A 426 -7.38 -4.45 -10.21
CA GLY A 426 -6.43 -4.58 -11.32
C GLY A 426 -7.03 -4.25 -12.67
N CYS A 427 -8.33 -4.48 -12.89
CA CYS A 427 -9.04 -4.06 -14.09
C CYS A 427 -9.00 -2.52 -14.24
N ALA A 428 -9.09 -1.79 -13.13
CA ALA A 428 -9.09 -0.34 -13.11
C ALA A 428 -7.68 0.28 -13.13
N THR A 429 -6.65 -0.42 -12.67
CA THR A 429 -5.31 0.18 -12.44
C THR A 429 -4.18 -0.42 -13.27
N ALA A 430 -4.27 -1.69 -13.68
CA ALA A 430 -3.15 -2.38 -14.29
C ALA A 430 -2.76 -1.85 -15.69
N SER A 431 -3.65 -1.16 -16.38
CA SER A 431 -3.34 -0.49 -17.65
C SER A 431 -2.28 0.62 -17.50
N GLY A 432 -2.20 1.25 -16.32
CA GLY A 432 -1.20 2.27 -16.00
C GLY A 432 0.21 1.73 -15.76
N VAL A 433 0.40 0.42 -15.55
CA VAL A 433 1.68 -0.19 -15.16
C VAL A 433 2.80 0.13 -16.12
N PHE A 434 2.64 -0.23 -17.39
CA PHE A 434 3.68 0.00 -18.39
C PHE A 434 3.88 1.49 -18.68
N PRO A 435 2.83 2.31 -18.95
CA PRO A 435 3.02 3.74 -19.21
C PRO A 435 3.79 4.45 -18.09
N ILE A 436 3.39 4.24 -16.82
CA ILE A 436 4.02 4.92 -15.70
C ILE A 436 5.43 4.39 -15.46
N ALA A 437 5.65 3.07 -15.42
CA ALA A 437 6.98 2.50 -15.21
C ALA A 437 7.96 2.86 -16.34
N LEU A 438 7.52 2.81 -17.60
CA LEU A 438 8.32 3.16 -18.76
C LEU A 438 8.60 4.67 -18.82
N ALA A 439 7.75 5.52 -18.24
CA ALA A 439 8.03 6.95 -18.14
C ALA A 439 9.33 7.23 -17.37
N PHE A 440 9.68 6.41 -16.39
CA PHE A 440 10.93 6.54 -15.63
C PHE A 440 12.11 5.74 -16.21
N THR A 441 11.86 4.77 -17.10
CA THR A 441 12.87 3.78 -17.48
C THR A 441 13.21 3.73 -18.95
N TRP A 442 12.31 4.10 -19.85
CA TRP A 442 12.47 3.96 -21.29
C TRP A 442 12.35 5.29 -22.04
N LYS A 443 13.45 5.72 -22.70
CA LYS A 443 13.55 7.02 -23.37
C LYS A 443 12.58 7.19 -24.56
N ASP A 444 12.23 6.08 -25.22
CA ASP A 444 11.45 6.14 -26.47
C ASP A 444 9.94 6.17 -26.26
N LEU A 445 9.46 6.02 -24.99
CA LEU A 445 8.03 6.15 -24.69
C LEU A 445 7.52 7.52 -25.11
N ASN A 446 6.51 7.55 -26.00
CA ASN A 446 5.88 8.77 -26.50
C ASN A 446 4.56 9.10 -25.79
N GLN A 447 4.02 10.29 -26.03
CA GLN A 447 2.77 10.77 -25.44
C GLN A 447 1.57 9.89 -25.82
N ALA A 448 1.44 9.49 -27.10
CA ALA A 448 0.33 8.66 -27.55
C ALA A 448 0.34 7.27 -26.90
N GLY A 449 1.54 6.67 -26.76
CA GLY A 449 1.73 5.40 -26.06
C GLY A 449 1.42 5.51 -24.56
N ALA A 450 1.85 6.59 -23.92
CA ALA A 450 1.61 6.81 -22.49
C ALA A 450 0.12 7.01 -22.19
N VAL A 451 -0.56 7.91 -22.91
CA VAL A 451 -1.99 8.21 -22.71
C VAL A 451 -2.88 7.07 -23.21
N GLY A 452 -2.61 6.57 -24.43
CA GLY A 452 -3.37 5.46 -25.01
C GLY A 452 -3.22 4.16 -24.19
N GLY A 453 -2.03 3.86 -23.69
CA GLY A 453 -1.79 2.70 -22.83
C GLY A 453 -2.54 2.78 -21.50
N SER A 454 -2.43 3.91 -20.79
CA SER A 454 -3.04 4.07 -19.48
C SER A 454 -4.57 4.15 -19.54
N VAL A 455 -5.12 5.08 -20.33
CA VAL A 455 -6.57 5.31 -20.40
C VAL A 455 -7.25 4.36 -21.38
N GLY A 456 -6.69 4.20 -22.58
CA GLY A 456 -7.26 3.30 -23.61
C GLY A 456 -7.22 1.83 -23.17
N GLY A 457 -6.12 1.40 -22.52
CA GLY A 457 -6.02 0.05 -21.95
C GLY A 457 -7.07 -0.21 -20.88
N MET A 458 -7.37 0.77 -20.01
CA MET A 458 -8.41 0.68 -18.99
C MET A 458 -9.82 0.57 -19.62
N VAL A 459 -10.12 1.38 -20.62
CA VAL A 459 -11.42 1.33 -21.32
C VAL A 459 -11.61 -0.04 -21.98
N LEU A 460 -10.58 -0.56 -22.66
CA LEU A 460 -10.63 -1.90 -23.27
C LEU A 460 -10.82 -2.99 -22.22
N ALA A 461 -10.16 -2.87 -21.07
CA ALA A 461 -10.34 -3.81 -19.95
C ALA A 461 -11.78 -3.84 -19.45
N PHE A 462 -12.42 -2.69 -19.26
CA PHE A 462 -13.82 -2.61 -18.86
C PHE A 462 -14.76 -3.22 -19.91
N ILE A 463 -14.52 -2.95 -21.19
CA ILE A 463 -15.30 -3.54 -22.28
C ILE A 463 -15.18 -5.07 -22.24
N VAL A 464 -13.98 -5.62 -22.19
CA VAL A 464 -13.74 -7.08 -22.15
C VAL A 464 -14.33 -7.67 -20.88
N TRP A 465 -14.17 -7.04 -19.72
CA TRP A 465 -14.74 -7.48 -18.45
C TRP A 465 -16.28 -7.61 -18.51
N LEU A 466 -16.97 -6.57 -19.03
CA LEU A 466 -18.43 -6.59 -19.18
C LEU A 466 -18.92 -7.60 -20.21
N ILE A 467 -18.23 -7.71 -21.38
CA ILE A 467 -18.56 -8.70 -22.40
C ILE A 467 -18.37 -10.12 -21.84
N THR A 468 -17.23 -10.38 -21.17
CA THR A 468 -16.97 -11.70 -20.58
C THR A 468 -18.01 -12.03 -19.51
N CYS A 469 -18.41 -11.06 -18.68
CA CYS A 469 -19.48 -11.27 -17.71
C CYS A 469 -20.76 -11.69 -18.41
N LYS A 470 -21.21 -10.96 -19.44
CA LYS A 470 -22.44 -11.27 -20.17
C LYS A 470 -22.39 -12.63 -20.87
N THR A 471 -21.26 -12.95 -21.51
CA THR A 471 -21.11 -14.20 -22.29
C THR A 471 -20.93 -15.44 -21.42
N TYR A 472 -20.19 -15.31 -20.30
CA TYR A 472 -19.86 -16.44 -19.43
C TYR A 472 -20.97 -16.75 -18.42
N THR A 473 -21.62 -15.73 -17.86
CA THR A 473 -22.65 -15.88 -16.79
C THR A 473 -24.09 -15.62 -17.26
N GLY A 474 -24.28 -15.16 -18.49
CA GLY A 474 -25.60 -14.86 -19.08
C GLY A 474 -26.18 -13.50 -18.67
N SER A 475 -25.74 -12.88 -17.56
CA SER A 475 -26.25 -11.59 -17.07
C SER A 475 -25.16 -10.76 -16.42
N ILE A 476 -25.29 -9.43 -16.49
CA ILE A 476 -24.40 -8.51 -15.81
C ILE A 476 -25.03 -8.14 -14.46
N THR A 477 -24.52 -8.72 -13.38
CA THR A 477 -24.89 -8.42 -12.00
C THR A 477 -23.63 -8.17 -11.19
N VAL A 478 -23.76 -7.54 -10.02
CA VAL A 478 -22.61 -7.29 -9.12
C VAL A 478 -21.91 -8.62 -8.78
N ASP A 479 -22.67 -9.66 -8.46
CA ASP A 479 -22.12 -10.98 -8.11
C ASP A 479 -21.38 -11.61 -9.30
N ASN A 480 -21.98 -11.59 -10.49
CA ASN A 480 -21.36 -12.16 -11.68
C ASN A 480 -20.08 -11.43 -12.11
N LEU A 481 -20.00 -10.13 -11.87
CA LEU A 481 -18.82 -9.33 -12.15
C LEU A 481 -17.62 -9.69 -11.26
N SER A 482 -17.86 -10.27 -10.08
CA SER A 482 -16.80 -10.77 -9.19
C SER A 482 -16.34 -12.20 -9.52
N ASN A 483 -16.98 -12.88 -10.47
CA ASN A 483 -16.56 -14.21 -10.89
C ASN A 483 -15.08 -14.21 -11.29
N GLN A 484 -14.34 -15.24 -10.89
CA GLN A 484 -12.88 -15.28 -11.06
C GLN A 484 -12.46 -15.24 -12.53
N TRP A 485 -13.12 -15.96 -13.43
CA TRP A 485 -12.83 -15.92 -14.86
C TRP A 485 -13.15 -14.57 -15.49
N VAL A 486 -14.24 -13.94 -15.08
CA VAL A 486 -14.63 -12.59 -15.52
C VAL A 486 -13.61 -11.56 -15.07
N SER A 487 -13.21 -11.60 -13.80
CA SER A 487 -12.19 -10.73 -13.22
C SER A 487 -10.83 -10.96 -13.87
N PHE A 488 -10.44 -12.21 -14.11
CA PHE A 488 -9.21 -12.59 -14.82
C PHE A 488 -9.15 -11.94 -16.21
N ALA A 489 -10.21 -12.05 -17.00
CA ALA A 489 -10.25 -11.47 -18.35
C ALA A 489 -10.05 -9.95 -18.33
N GLY A 490 -10.72 -9.23 -17.41
CA GLY A 490 -10.56 -7.80 -17.25
C GLY A 490 -9.14 -7.39 -16.82
N ASN A 491 -8.61 -8.06 -15.78
CA ASN A 491 -7.29 -7.78 -15.24
C ASN A 491 -6.16 -8.02 -16.27
N VAL A 492 -6.20 -9.18 -16.95
CA VAL A 492 -5.21 -9.52 -17.99
C VAL A 492 -5.28 -8.51 -19.14
N THR A 493 -6.50 -8.17 -19.58
CA THR A 493 -6.68 -7.18 -20.66
C THR A 493 -6.11 -5.82 -20.25
N ALA A 494 -6.34 -5.36 -19.02
CA ALA A 494 -5.80 -4.09 -18.54
C ALA A 494 -4.27 -4.06 -18.66
N LEU A 495 -3.59 -5.06 -18.10
CA LEU A 495 -2.13 -5.13 -18.11
C LEU A 495 -1.58 -5.27 -19.53
N VAL A 496 -2.10 -6.22 -20.30
CA VAL A 496 -1.58 -6.53 -21.64
C VAL A 496 -1.83 -5.38 -22.61
N MET A 497 -3.04 -4.84 -22.66
CA MET A 497 -3.35 -3.74 -23.57
C MET A 497 -2.67 -2.44 -23.17
N GLY A 498 -2.54 -2.17 -21.88
CA GLY A 498 -1.72 -1.05 -21.39
C GLY A 498 -0.28 -1.13 -21.88
N GLY A 499 0.33 -2.32 -21.81
CA GLY A 499 1.68 -2.57 -22.32
C GLY A 499 1.78 -2.54 -23.85
N VAL A 500 0.91 -3.26 -24.55
CA VAL A 500 0.94 -3.36 -26.02
C VAL A 500 0.76 -1.98 -26.68
N ILE A 501 -0.24 -1.21 -26.26
CA ILE A 501 -0.48 0.13 -26.79
C ILE A 501 0.72 1.04 -26.54
N SER A 502 1.25 1.04 -25.31
CA SER A 502 2.40 1.88 -24.95
C SER A 502 3.64 1.53 -25.76
N ILE A 503 3.96 0.25 -25.88
CA ILE A 503 5.18 -0.20 -26.56
C ILE A 503 5.05 -0.03 -28.08
N VAL A 504 3.95 -0.49 -28.68
CA VAL A 504 3.78 -0.45 -30.15
C VAL A 504 3.77 0.99 -30.67
N LEU A 505 2.99 1.89 -30.05
CA LEU A 505 2.95 3.29 -30.48
C LEU A 505 4.30 3.98 -30.30
N SER A 506 5.05 3.63 -29.27
CA SER A 506 6.37 4.22 -29.02
C SER A 506 7.47 3.65 -29.91
N LEU A 507 7.33 2.41 -30.38
CA LEU A 507 8.23 1.85 -31.40
C LEU A 507 7.99 2.45 -32.77
N ILE A 508 6.73 2.79 -33.11
CA ILE A 508 6.38 3.44 -34.37
C ILE A 508 6.85 4.90 -34.39
N TRP A 509 6.68 5.61 -33.27
CA TRP A 509 7.06 7.03 -33.14
C TRP A 509 7.89 7.23 -31.86
N PRO A 510 9.20 6.90 -31.85
CA PRO A 510 10.04 7.00 -30.67
C PRO A 510 10.23 8.46 -30.22
N ALA A 511 10.06 8.73 -28.93
CA ALA A 511 10.20 10.07 -28.38
C ALA A 511 11.68 10.52 -28.24
N ASN A 512 12.61 9.58 -28.05
CA ASN A 512 14.04 9.84 -27.81
C ASN A 512 14.28 10.86 -26.67
N PHE A 513 13.54 10.72 -25.57
CA PHE A 513 13.59 11.64 -24.44
C PHE A 513 14.95 11.58 -23.71
N ASP A 514 15.51 12.73 -23.42
CA ASP A 514 16.71 12.84 -22.60
C ASP A 514 16.34 13.02 -21.12
N PHE A 515 16.74 12.08 -20.27
CA PHE A 515 16.48 12.11 -18.83
C PHE A 515 17.28 13.21 -18.09
N ASP A 516 18.28 13.83 -18.71
CA ASP A 516 18.96 14.99 -18.14
C ASP A 516 18.00 16.17 -17.97
N ASN A 517 16.89 16.19 -18.69
CA ASN A 517 15.81 17.16 -18.54
C ASN A 517 14.97 16.98 -17.26
N THR A 518 15.06 15.83 -16.60
CA THR A 518 14.32 15.54 -15.37
C THR A 518 15.23 15.29 -14.16
N ARG A 519 16.54 15.13 -14.39
CA ARG A 519 17.51 15.01 -13.31
C ARG A 519 17.76 16.36 -12.66
N ASN A 520 17.75 16.39 -11.34
CA ASN A 520 17.96 17.61 -10.52
C ASN A 520 16.97 18.73 -10.86
N LYS A 521 15.79 18.39 -11.37
CA LYS A 521 14.76 19.35 -11.75
C LYS A 521 13.41 18.97 -11.17
N THR A 522 12.62 19.97 -10.83
CA THR A 522 11.19 19.84 -10.55
C THR A 522 10.44 20.75 -11.50
N SER A 523 9.39 20.27 -12.10
CA SER A 523 8.58 21.04 -13.06
C SER A 523 7.96 22.30 -12.45
N LEU A 524 7.81 22.33 -11.15
CA LEU A 524 7.30 23.48 -10.40
C LEU A 524 8.35 24.58 -10.19
N ALA A 525 9.63 24.23 -10.10
CA ALA A 525 10.72 25.22 -10.05
C ALA A 525 10.93 25.92 -11.40
N GLU A 526 10.85 25.17 -12.50
CA GLU A 526 10.94 25.74 -13.84
C GLU A 526 9.80 26.72 -14.12
N GLN A 527 8.58 26.37 -13.74
CA GLN A 527 7.40 27.23 -13.90
C GLN A 527 7.50 28.53 -13.08
N ASN A 528 8.02 28.46 -11.85
CA ASN A 528 8.26 29.66 -11.06
C ASN A 528 9.33 30.57 -11.69
N THR A 529 10.39 30.00 -12.25
CA THR A 529 11.46 30.75 -12.92
C THR A 529 10.96 31.44 -14.19
N GLU A 530 10.08 30.78 -14.97
CA GLU A 530 9.46 31.40 -16.14
C GLU A 530 8.49 32.53 -15.78
N LEU A 531 7.71 32.35 -14.70
CA LEU A 531 6.79 33.40 -14.21
C LEU A 531 7.56 34.63 -13.72
N ILE A 532 8.64 34.43 -12.96
CA ILE A 532 9.51 35.53 -12.50
C ILE A 532 10.16 36.26 -13.70
N LYS A 533 10.60 35.54 -14.73
CA LYS A 533 11.14 36.14 -15.96
C LYS A 533 10.07 36.91 -16.75
N GLN A 534 8.83 36.46 -16.77
CA GLN A 534 7.72 37.17 -17.42
C GLN A 534 7.33 38.43 -16.67
N GLU A 535 7.30 38.39 -15.32
CA GLU A 535 7.06 39.58 -14.50
C GLU A 535 8.19 40.59 -14.59
N SER A 536 9.45 40.14 -14.63
CA SER A 536 10.60 41.04 -14.79
C SER A 536 10.72 41.65 -16.19
N SER A 537 10.18 40.98 -17.22
CA SER A 537 10.14 41.54 -18.59
C SER A 537 9.00 42.53 -18.82
N GLY A 538 7.99 42.53 -17.94
CA GLY A 538 6.81 43.43 -18.00
C GLY A 538 6.93 44.73 -17.22
N THR A 539 7.95 44.90 -16.38
CA THR A 539 8.13 46.09 -15.53
C THR A 539 9.45 46.81 -15.84
N THR A 540 9.39 47.72 -16.77
CA THR A 540 10.43 48.77 -16.90
C THR A 540 10.17 49.81 -15.81
N LYS A 541 11.08 49.89 -14.83
CA LYS A 541 11.22 50.88 -13.71
C LYS A 541 10.54 50.44 -12.41
N LEU A 542 11.37 50.11 -11.42
CA LEU A 542 11.42 50.72 -10.10
C LEU A 542 11.99 49.78 -9.02
N ASP A 543 12.93 50.35 -8.23
CA ASP A 543 13.44 49.97 -6.91
C ASP A 543 14.45 48.80 -6.81
N GLU A 544 15.73 49.22 -6.87
CA GLU A 544 16.93 48.41 -6.51
C GLU A 544 16.89 47.80 -5.10
N THR A 545 16.02 48.24 -4.21
CA THR A 545 15.88 47.72 -2.84
C THR A 545 14.96 46.51 -2.72
N LYS A 546 14.10 46.25 -3.72
CA LYS A 546 13.25 45.03 -3.74
C LYS A 546 13.95 43.86 -4.38
N ASP A 547 14.84 44.11 -5.34
CA ASP A 547 15.60 43.04 -6.03
C ASP A 547 16.57 42.32 -5.09
N GLN A 548 17.21 43.06 -4.15
CA GLN A 548 18.09 42.42 -3.16
C GLN A 548 17.37 41.50 -2.18
N ASN A 549 16.13 41.80 -1.80
CA ASN A 549 15.36 40.92 -0.90
C ASN A 549 14.80 39.71 -1.63
N VAL A 550 14.46 39.81 -2.91
CA VAL A 550 14.00 38.67 -3.75
C VAL A 550 15.19 37.78 -4.12
N GLU A 551 16.37 38.37 -4.43
CA GLU A 551 17.59 37.57 -4.64
C GLU A 551 18.04 36.87 -3.36
N ILE A 552 17.99 37.55 -2.20
CA ILE A 552 18.33 36.96 -0.89
C ILE A 552 17.32 35.87 -0.49
N GLU A 553 16.01 36.05 -0.70
CA GLU A 553 15.01 34.98 -0.44
C GLU A 553 15.13 33.82 -1.45
N THR A 554 15.50 34.10 -2.69
CA THR A 554 15.75 33.08 -3.71
C THR A 554 17.09 32.37 -3.48
N GLU A 555 18.14 33.10 -3.07
CA GLU A 555 19.42 32.50 -2.66
C GLU A 555 19.30 31.71 -1.35
N ILE A 556 18.54 32.18 -0.37
CA ILE A 556 18.28 31.44 0.88
C ILE A 556 17.42 30.19 0.60
N ALA A 557 16.40 30.31 -0.25
CA ALA A 557 15.59 29.16 -0.66
C ALA A 557 16.41 28.16 -1.51
N ASN A 558 17.29 28.65 -2.37
CA ASN A 558 18.20 27.82 -3.16
C ASN A 558 19.38 27.30 -2.32
N SER A 559 19.93 28.08 -1.37
CA SER A 559 21.02 27.63 -0.51
C SER A 559 20.59 26.55 0.50
N ASP A 560 19.37 26.62 1.00
CA ASP A 560 18.80 25.55 1.84
C ASP A 560 18.46 24.28 1.02
N LEU A 561 18.16 24.43 -0.28
CA LEU A 561 18.04 23.31 -1.22
C LEU A 561 19.42 22.81 -1.71
N ASP A 562 20.35 23.73 -1.99
CA ASP A 562 21.66 23.39 -2.60
C ASP A 562 22.68 22.80 -1.62
N MET A 563 22.60 23.12 -0.32
CA MET A 563 23.59 22.60 0.63
C MET A 563 23.51 21.10 0.87
N ASP A 564 22.41 20.41 0.47
CA ASP A 564 22.21 18.97 0.69
C ASP A 564 21.88 18.15 -0.57
N LEU A 565 21.54 18.79 -1.67
CA LEU A 565 21.27 18.14 -2.97
C LEU A 565 22.55 17.86 -3.77
N ASN A 566 23.67 18.52 -3.41
CA ASN A 566 24.99 18.34 -4.00
C ASN A 566 25.79 17.15 -3.46
N ALA A 567 25.23 16.26 -2.66
CA ALA A 567 25.75 14.91 -2.57
C ALA A 567 25.57 14.29 -3.96
N GLU A 568 26.61 14.36 -4.76
CA GLU A 568 26.70 13.84 -6.12
C GLU A 568 26.04 12.47 -6.19
N ILE A 569 24.85 12.41 -6.83
CA ILE A 569 24.11 11.14 -6.94
C ILE A 569 25.00 10.20 -7.75
N ASP A 570 25.52 9.18 -7.11
CA ASP A 570 26.37 8.19 -7.78
C ASP A 570 25.52 7.36 -8.75
N HIS A 571 25.40 7.88 -9.97
CA HIS A 571 24.67 7.26 -11.06
C HIS A 571 25.17 5.83 -11.36
N LYS A 572 26.47 5.57 -11.16
CA LYS A 572 27.06 4.25 -11.34
C LYS A 572 26.56 3.28 -10.28
N HIS A 573 26.47 3.73 -9.05
CA HIS A 573 25.91 2.94 -7.95
C HIS A 573 24.43 2.60 -8.18
N LEU A 574 23.62 3.56 -8.64
CA LEU A 574 22.21 3.33 -8.94
C LEU A 574 22.01 2.34 -10.10
N ASP A 575 22.86 2.37 -11.15
CA ASP A 575 22.81 1.37 -12.22
C ASP A 575 23.24 -0.01 -11.75
N GLN A 576 24.21 -0.10 -10.84
CA GLN A 576 24.59 -1.36 -10.21
C GLN A 576 23.46 -1.92 -9.35
N GLN A 577 22.78 -1.07 -8.57
CA GLN A 577 21.60 -1.45 -7.81
C GLN A 577 20.48 -1.96 -8.73
N PHE A 578 20.18 -1.23 -9.80
CA PHE A 578 19.19 -1.65 -10.79
C PHE A 578 19.48 -3.06 -11.31
N LYS A 579 20.68 -3.32 -11.81
CA LYS A 579 21.08 -4.65 -12.30
C LYS A 579 20.99 -5.73 -11.23
N LYS A 580 21.52 -5.45 -10.02
CA LYS A 580 21.53 -6.39 -8.90
C LYS A 580 20.12 -6.78 -8.49
N TYR A 581 19.25 -5.79 -8.25
CA TYR A 581 17.88 -6.07 -7.79
C TYR A 581 16.99 -6.64 -8.89
N THR A 582 17.23 -6.31 -10.16
CA THR A 582 16.58 -7.00 -11.28
C THR A 582 16.85 -8.51 -11.25
N ILE A 583 18.11 -8.91 -11.10
CA ILE A 583 18.47 -10.33 -11.02
C ILE A 583 17.83 -10.98 -9.79
N LEU A 584 17.92 -10.33 -8.62
CA LEU A 584 17.35 -10.87 -7.39
C LEU A 584 15.83 -11.02 -7.46
N VAL A 585 15.12 -10.06 -8.08
CA VAL A 585 13.66 -10.12 -8.25
C VAL A 585 13.26 -11.20 -9.25
N ILE A 586 14.01 -11.39 -10.34
CA ILE A 586 13.80 -12.50 -11.28
C ILE A 586 13.98 -13.85 -10.56
N VAL A 587 15.06 -14.01 -9.79
CA VAL A 587 15.29 -15.24 -9.01
C VAL A 587 14.16 -15.48 -8.02
N LEU A 588 13.74 -14.43 -7.30
CA LEU A 588 12.62 -14.51 -6.36
C LEU A 588 11.32 -14.91 -7.07
N ALA A 589 11.01 -14.30 -8.22
CA ALA A 589 9.84 -14.66 -9.02
C ALA A 589 9.90 -16.12 -9.50
N ILE A 590 11.06 -16.57 -9.98
CA ILE A 590 11.24 -17.97 -10.40
C ILE A 590 10.98 -18.93 -9.23
N ILE A 591 11.49 -18.64 -8.04
CA ILE A 591 11.29 -19.51 -6.87
C ILE A 591 9.82 -19.53 -6.44
N PHE A 592 9.22 -18.35 -6.19
CA PHE A 592 7.89 -18.27 -5.56
C PHE A 592 6.73 -18.45 -6.53
N VAL A 593 6.89 -18.15 -7.82
CA VAL A 593 5.83 -18.29 -8.82
C VAL A 593 5.92 -19.61 -9.59
N PHE A 594 7.14 -20.17 -9.78
CA PHE A 594 7.32 -21.36 -10.59
C PHE A 594 7.83 -22.56 -9.79
N ILE A 595 8.96 -22.47 -9.08
CA ILE A 595 9.58 -23.64 -8.45
C ILE A 595 8.72 -24.21 -7.32
N ILE A 596 8.09 -23.35 -6.50
CA ILE A 596 7.25 -23.83 -5.39
C ILE A 596 5.85 -24.23 -5.88
N PRO A 597 5.02 -23.32 -6.47
CA PRO A 597 3.62 -23.65 -6.72
C PRO A 597 3.37 -24.51 -7.95
N VAL A 598 4.20 -24.44 -9.02
CA VAL A 598 3.94 -25.18 -10.25
C VAL A 598 4.09 -26.69 -10.07
N PRO A 599 5.15 -27.24 -9.44
CA PRO A 599 5.22 -28.68 -9.17
C PRO A 599 4.12 -29.13 -8.20
N LEU A 600 3.82 -28.35 -7.15
CA LEU A 600 2.78 -28.69 -6.18
C LEU A 600 1.37 -28.61 -6.78
N GLY A 601 1.09 -27.62 -7.65
CA GLY A 601 -0.19 -27.45 -8.33
C GLY A 601 -0.37 -28.41 -9.53
N GLY A 602 0.73 -28.80 -10.18
CA GLY A 602 0.71 -29.77 -11.27
C GLY A 602 0.62 -31.23 -10.80
N SER A 603 1.07 -31.51 -9.57
CA SER A 603 1.05 -32.88 -9.02
C SER A 603 -0.33 -33.24 -8.42
N PRO A 604 -0.75 -34.52 -8.49
CA PRO A 604 -1.93 -35.01 -7.79
C PRO A 604 -1.61 -35.22 -6.30
N TYR A 605 -1.36 -34.12 -5.56
CA TYR A 605 -0.90 -34.17 -4.18
C TYR A 605 -1.85 -33.42 -3.23
N VAL A 606 -2.30 -34.15 -2.21
CA VAL A 606 -2.97 -33.61 -1.03
C VAL A 606 -1.97 -33.64 0.13
N PHE A 607 -1.91 -32.59 0.91
CA PHE A 607 -0.94 -32.47 2.00
C PHE A 607 -1.14 -33.56 3.04
N SER A 608 -0.04 -34.17 3.44
CA SER A 608 -0.02 -34.93 4.68
C SER A 608 0.02 -33.99 5.90
N PRO A 609 -0.39 -34.46 7.09
CA PRO A 609 -0.26 -33.66 8.32
C PRO A 609 1.17 -33.15 8.58
N ASN A 610 2.17 -33.99 8.28
CA ASN A 610 3.58 -33.62 8.44
C ASN A 610 4.02 -32.54 7.44
N PHE A 611 3.50 -32.54 6.21
CA PHE A 611 3.77 -31.49 5.25
C PHE A 611 3.14 -30.17 5.68
N LEU A 612 1.90 -30.20 6.16
CA LEU A 612 1.25 -29.02 6.74
C LEU A 612 2.05 -28.46 7.93
N LEU A 613 2.50 -29.34 8.84
CA LEU A 613 3.35 -28.94 9.98
C LEU A 613 4.64 -28.28 9.51
N GLY A 614 5.30 -28.83 8.47
CA GLY A 614 6.50 -28.21 7.88
C GLY A 614 6.23 -26.80 7.35
N CYS A 615 5.11 -26.58 6.66
CA CYS A 615 4.70 -25.25 6.21
C CYS A 615 4.46 -24.29 7.39
N VAL A 616 3.79 -24.74 8.43
CA VAL A 616 3.52 -23.93 9.64
C VAL A 616 4.82 -23.52 10.34
N ILE A 617 5.77 -24.44 10.48
CA ILE A 617 7.08 -24.14 11.07
C ILE A 617 7.84 -23.08 10.24
N ILE A 618 7.84 -23.21 8.91
CA ILE A 618 8.46 -22.23 8.02
C ILE A 618 7.81 -20.85 8.19
N ILE A 619 6.48 -20.78 8.24
CA ILE A 619 5.74 -19.53 8.45
C ILE A 619 6.14 -18.89 9.79
N ILE A 620 6.18 -19.66 10.87
CA ILE A 620 6.55 -19.16 12.21
C ILE A 620 7.99 -18.63 12.24
N ILE A 621 8.96 -19.37 11.69
CA ILE A 621 10.36 -18.93 11.61
C ILE A 621 10.45 -17.62 10.81
N TRP A 622 9.72 -17.53 9.70
CA TRP A 622 9.73 -16.35 8.85
C TRP A 622 9.07 -15.14 9.53
N LEU A 623 8.01 -15.33 10.33
CA LEU A 623 7.42 -14.27 11.15
C LEU A 623 8.44 -13.68 12.15
N PHE A 624 9.22 -14.54 12.84
CA PHE A 624 10.27 -14.07 13.74
C PHE A 624 11.40 -13.34 13.01
N PHE A 625 11.78 -13.83 11.81
CA PHE A 625 12.72 -13.12 10.94
C PHE A 625 12.20 -11.73 10.56
N SER A 626 10.92 -11.62 10.16
CA SER A 626 10.30 -10.34 9.82
C SER A 626 10.21 -9.40 11.02
N LEU A 627 9.85 -9.91 12.19
CA LEU A 627 9.84 -9.14 13.44
C LEU A 627 11.23 -8.57 13.76
N PHE A 628 12.29 -9.37 13.60
CA PHE A 628 13.67 -8.91 13.80
C PHE A 628 14.04 -7.75 12.87
N TYR A 629 13.81 -7.91 11.57
CA TYR A 629 14.20 -6.89 10.57
C TYR A 629 13.39 -5.61 10.68
N VAL A 630 12.10 -5.71 11.01
CA VAL A 630 11.18 -4.57 10.99
C VAL A 630 11.17 -3.80 12.29
N VAL A 631 11.47 -4.45 13.41
CA VAL A 631 11.37 -3.84 14.75
C VAL A 631 12.72 -3.70 15.41
N ILE A 632 13.46 -4.81 15.54
CA ILE A 632 14.69 -4.82 16.34
C ILE A 632 15.80 -4.05 15.62
N LEU A 633 15.95 -4.26 14.32
CA LEU A 633 17.00 -3.59 13.53
C LEU A 633 16.86 -2.07 13.51
N PRO A 634 15.68 -1.46 13.25
CA PRO A 634 15.50 -0.01 13.30
C PRO A 634 15.82 0.59 14.66
N LEU A 635 15.41 -0.05 15.76
CA LEU A 635 15.73 0.38 17.11
C LEU A 635 17.24 0.36 17.38
N PHE A 636 17.90 -0.69 16.86
CA PHE A 636 19.35 -0.82 16.97
C PHE A 636 20.10 0.24 16.14
N GLU A 637 19.63 0.55 14.95
CA GLU A 637 20.17 1.64 14.12
C GLU A 637 19.99 3.01 14.79
N ALA A 638 18.82 3.27 15.35
CA ALA A 638 18.46 4.53 16.00
C ALA A 638 19.04 4.71 17.43
N ARG A 639 19.68 3.68 18.03
CA ARG A 639 20.07 3.67 19.45
C ARG A 639 20.88 4.87 19.90
N LYS A 640 21.82 5.35 19.07
CA LYS A 640 22.67 6.52 19.39
C LYS A 640 21.84 7.80 19.43
N THR A 641 20.99 8.02 18.44
CA THR A 641 20.11 9.18 18.36
C THR A 641 19.07 9.18 19.49
N LEU A 642 18.47 8.00 19.75
CA LEU A 642 17.54 7.84 20.88
C LEU A 642 18.22 8.14 22.22
N TRP A 643 19.45 7.67 22.40
CA TRP A 643 20.23 7.95 23.60
C TRP A 643 20.58 9.44 23.76
N GLN A 644 20.95 10.12 22.68
CA GLN A 644 21.20 11.57 22.69
C GLN A 644 19.94 12.36 23.05
N ILE A 645 18.81 12.04 22.43
CA ILE A 645 17.51 12.67 22.75
C ILE A 645 17.14 12.43 24.22
N THR A 646 17.31 11.21 24.72
CA THR A 646 17.03 10.87 26.11
C THR A 646 17.90 11.69 27.07
N LYS A 647 19.20 11.82 26.81
CA LYS A 647 20.10 12.66 27.60
C LYS A 647 19.66 14.13 27.61
N GLN A 648 19.29 14.68 26.46
CA GLN A 648 18.80 16.06 26.35
C GLN A 648 17.48 16.26 27.11
N ILE A 649 16.54 15.30 27.03
CA ILE A 649 15.26 15.37 27.77
C ILE A 649 15.51 15.31 29.28
N LEU A 650 16.40 14.42 29.73
CA LEU A 650 16.74 14.25 31.14
C LEU A 650 17.71 15.32 31.66
N ARG A 651 18.14 16.28 30.81
CA ARG A 651 19.12 17.33 31.16
C ARG A 651 20.44 16.78 31.74
N ILE A 652 20.84 15.57 31.34
CA ILE A 652 22.06 14.95 31.86
C ILE A 652 23.33 15.64 31.31
N ASP A 653 23.26 16.27 30.13
CA ASP A 653 24.39 16.97 29.49
C ASP A 653 24.44 18.48 29.79
N SER A 654 23.74 18.99 30.81
CA SER A 654 23.79 20.44 31.16
C SER A 654 24.97 20.84 32.06
N LYS A 655 25.99 19.98 32.20
CA LYS A 655 27.22 20.28 32.94
C LYS A 655 28.45 19.84 32.15
N SER A 656 28.82 20.53 31.11
CA SER A 656 30.22 20.68 30.63
C SER A 656 30.25 21.73 29.52
N GLU A 657 30.77 22.89 29.90
CA GLU A 657 31.14 24.09 29.17
C GLU A 657 30.07 25.13 28.91
#